data_94ac5ea6244c49e83ba525514e886d86
#
_entry.id   94ac5ea6244c49e83ba525514e886d86
#
_cell.length_a   1.000
_cell.length_b   1.000
_cell.length_c   1.000
_cell.angle_alpha   90.00
_cell.angle_beta   90.00
_cell.angle_gamma   90.00
#
_symmetry.space_group_name_H-M   'P 1'
#
loop_
_entity.id
_entity.type
_entity.pdbx_description
1 polymer ?
#
loop_
_entity_poly.entity_id
_entity_poly.type
_entity_poly.pdbx_seq_one_letter_code
_entity_poly.pdbx_strand_id
1 'polypeptide(L)'
;IATQSQSVEVSADAASAQAESVTPTTLIDRQDINETPGASRANSLAVITNYAPGAYMTHDQLHIRGGHQVSWLIDGVPIPNTNIASNLGPQIDPKDIDTMEIQRGSYSADYGDRTYGVFNVAPRTGFERNNEGELLLSGGNFFQTDNQVNFGGHTNRFAYYTSLNANRTNLGLQTPTSAVIHDAANGVSGFGSLIYNVDSQNQLRLVAQSRRDFYQVPFDPNDPNIDPGTIFHDANIESDSFVTFSWAHTFNPGLLFTVSPFYHFNRANFESDPADFPTATTDNRSSKYEGGQAGVTYVQGRNNARAGIYAFAQQDEETFGVLFNDASNTNLQTGVNSNGSLIAAYAEDQFKATSWLTLNVGVRQTHFSGGVVENATSPRFGASVRVPGLNWTFRGFYGHFYQAPPLLTASGPLVDFVTSQNLGFIPLRGERDEESQFGVSIPAKGWTLDVDTFRTRVNNFFDHNNVGNSDIFFPVTIDGALIRGWELTLRSPRIGRRAQLYVTYSNQIATGSGAINGGLTDFEPPEDEGRFLLDHDQRNTLHVGGNFTLPWRSYASTDIYYGSGFALEDGPPFHLPGHTTFDVSLGKDFGQRFSITINALNVANRRFLLDNSLTFGGTHYQNPREITVQLRWRFHY
;
A
#
# COMPACT_ATOMS: atom_id res chain seq x y z
N ILE A 1 4.77 34.47 11.44
CA ILE A 1 5.40 33.57 10.45
C ILE A 1 4.88 32.21 10.80
N ALA A 2 3.89 31.75 10.04
CA ALA A 2 3.40 30.39 10.21
C ALA A 2 4.56 29.46 9.87
N THR A 3 5.04 28.74 10.87
CA THR A 3 5.71 27.48 10.64
C THR A 3 4.74 26.68 9.80
N GLN A 4 5.06 26.46 8.52
CA GLN A 4 4.42 25.45 7.72
C GLN A 4 4.85 24.09 8.28
N SER A 5 4.36 23.74 9.46
CA SER A 5 3.96 22.38 9.69
C SER A 5 2.81 22.21 8.73
N GLN A 6 2.92 21.34 7.76
CA GLN A 6 1.76 20.82 7.07
C GLN A 6 1.02 19.87 8.03
N SER A 7 0.61 20.37 9.18
CA SER A 7 -0.56 19.86 9.85
C SER A 7 -1.70 20.46 9.05
N VAL A 8 -2.22 19.70 8.13
CA VAL A 8 -3.51 19.99 7.54
C VAL A 8 -4.49 19.86 8.71
N GLU A 9 -4.76 20.97 9.41
CA GLU A 9 -5.97 21.03 10.19
C GLU A 9 -7.09 20.73 9.21
N VAL A 10 -7.76 19.59 9.39
CA VAL A 10 -8.97 19.22 8.65
C VAL A 10 -10.08 20.13 9.14
N SER A 11 -9.97 21.40 8.76
CA SER A 11 -10.99 22.43 8.94
C SER A 11 -11.84 22.51 7.66
N ALA A 12 -12.88 23.31 7.68
CA ALA A 12 -13.69 23.59 6.48
C ALA A 12 -12.88 24.04 5.26
N ASP A 13 -11.63 24.48 5.45
CA ASP A 13 -10.69 24.87 4.39
C ASP A 13 -10.09 23.66 3.65
N ALA A 14 -9.91 22.50 4.29
CA ALA A 14 -9.49 21.29 3.60
C ALA A 14 -10.59 20.77 2.65
N ALA A 15 -11.87 20.89 3.05
CA ALA A 15 -13.00 20.60 2.16
C ALA A 15 -13.04 21.52 0.93
N SER A 16 -12.54 22.76 1.05
CA SER A 16 -12.47 23.69 -0.09
C SER A 16 -11.29 23.39 -1.01
N ALA A 17 -10.16 22.91 -0.49
CA ALA A 17 -9.01 22.49 -1.28
C ALA A 17 -9.30 21.18 -2.05
N GLN A 18 -10.02 20.23 -1.45
CA GLN A 18 -10.53 19.05 -2.13
C GLN A 18 -11.53 19.40 -3.24
N ALA A 19 -12.34 20.46 -3.06
CA ALA A 19 -13.30 20.89 -4.07
C ALA A 19 -12.65 21.42 -5.37
N GLU A 20 -11.37 21.74 -5.36
CA GLU A 20 -10.62 22.19 -6.54
C GLU A 20 -9.78 21.07 -7.18
N SER A 21 -9.56 19.96 -6.47
CA SER A 21 -8.80 18.82 -6.97
C SER A 21 -9.64 17.93 -7.89
N VAL A 22 -9.05 17.44 -8.94
CA VAL A 22 -9.64 16.38 -9.80
C VAL A 22 -9.42 14.99 -9.23
N THR A 23 -8.46 14.82 -8.32
CA THR A 23 -8.07 13.54 -7.70
C THR A 23 -8.99 13.22 -6.53
N PRO A 24 -9.68 12.07 -6.52
CA PRO A 24 -10.41 11.62 -5.34
C PRO A 24 -9.41 11.23 -4.24
N THR A 25 -9.46 11.97 -3.15
CA THR A 25 -8.52 11.84 -2.05
C THR A 25 -9.24 11.52 -0.76
N THR A 26 -8.74 10.54 -0.01
CA THR A 26 -9.15 10.26 1.36
C THR A 26 -8.03 10.67 2.30
N LEU A 27 -8.32 11.54 3.26
CA LEU A 27 -7.39 11.92 4.30
C LEU A 27 -7.73 11.18 5.59
N ILE A 28 -6.73 10.54 6.18
CA ILE A 28 -6.81 9.79 7.43
C ILE A 28 -5.91 10.50 8.43
N ASP A 29 -6.49 10.91 9.53
CA ASP A 29 -5.76 11.61 10.59
C ASP A 29 -5.32 10.67 11.73
N ARG A 30 -4.57 11.21 12.67
CA ARG A 30 -4.07 10.47 13.83
C ARG A 30 -5.21 9.89 14.70
N GLN A 31 -6.36 10.55 14.75
CA GLN A 31 -7.52 10.06 15.50
C GLN A 31 -8.14 8.85 14.78
N ASP A 32 -8.30 8.90 13.47
CA ASP A 32 -8.77 7.77 12.67
C ASP A 32 -7.88 6.54 12.90
N ILE A 33 -6.53 6.72 12.87
CA ILE A 33 -5.57 5.63 13.11
C ILE A 33 -5.73 5.05 14.52
N ASN A 34 -5.87 5.89 15.54
CA ASN A 34 -5.97 5.43 16.94
C ASN A 34 -7.30 4.75 17.25
N GLU A 35 -8.39 5.15 16.60
CA GLU A 35 -9.74 4.69 16.89
C GLU A 35 -10.19 3.52 16.00
N THR A 36 -9.64 3.37 14.78
CA THR A 36 -9.98 2.25 13.89
C THR A 36 -9.55 0.91 14.50
N PRO A 37 -10.47 -0.08 14.58
CA PRO A 37 -10.14 -1.38 15.16
C PRO A 37 -8.90 -2.02 14.51
N GLY A 38 -7.89 -2.33 15.32
CA GLY A 38 -6.68 -2.99 14.87
C GLY A 38 -5.69 -2.14 14.04
N ALA A 39 -6.02 -0.89 13.68
CA ALA A 39 -5.18 -0.07 12.81
C ALA A 39 -3.84 0.35 13.42
N SER A 40 -3.73 0.35 14.74
CA SER A 40 -2.49 0.70 15.44
C SER A 40 -1.48 -0.45 15.55
N ARG A 41 -1.71 -1.59 14.90
CA ARG A 41 -0.73 -2.69 14.85
C ARG A 41 0.33 -2.41 13.79
N ALA A 42 1.56 -2.90 14.03
CA ALA A 42 2.70 -2.66 13.15
C ALA A 42 2.46 -3.03 11.68
N ASN A 43 1.74 -4.11 11.44
CA ASN A 43 1.48 -4.62 10.08
C ASN A 43 0.02 -4.41 9.64
N SER A 44 -0.70 -3.44 10.23
CA SER A 44 -2.10 -3.21 9.91
C SER A 44 -2.29 -2.35 8.67
N LEU A 45 -3.13 -2.82 7.76
CA LEU A 45 -3.65 -2.06 6.61
C LEU A 45 -5.12 -1.64 6.80
N ALA A 46 -5.71 -1.91 7.98
CA ALA A 46 -7.11 -1.60 8.26
C ALA A 46 -7.46 -0.13 8.03
N VAL A 47 -6.55 0.79 8.36
CA VAL A 47 -6.74 2.23 8.13
C VAL A 47 -6.85 2.58 6.64
N ILE A 48 -6.28 1.75 5.76
CA ILE A 48 -6.39 1.92 4.31
C ILE A 48 -7.66 1.26 3.81
N THR A 49 -7.87 -0.01 4.12
CA THR A 49 -8.99 -0.78 3.60
C THR A 49 -10.34 -0.24 4.05
N ASN A 50 -10.45 0.21 5.31
CA ASN A 50 -11.72 0.70 5.84
C ASN A 50 -12.15 2.05 5.23
N TYR A 51 -11.19 2.92 4.92
CA TYR A 51 -11.48 4.29 4.46
C TYR A 51 -11.33 4.51 2.95
N ALA A 52 -10.68 3.60 2.23
CA ALA A 52 -10.49 3.69 0.79
C ALA A 52 -11.44 2.70 0.07
N PRO A 53 -12.48 3.18 -0.64
CA PRO A 53 -13.33 2.29 -1.41
C PRO A 53 -12.51 1.54 -2.47
N GLY A 54 -12.85 0.28 -2.71
CA GLY A 54 -12.12 -0.60 -3.62
C GLY A 54 -10.79 -1.12 -3.09
N ALA A 55 -10.45 -0.83 -1.81
CA ALA A 55 -9.31 -1.42 -1.13
C ALA A 55 -9.74 -2.68 -0.37
N TYR A 56 -8.98 -3.75 -0.48
CA TYR A 56 -9.21 -5.02 0.22
C TYR A 56 -7.90 -5.81 0.34
N MET A 57 -7.92 -6.82 1.23
CA MET A 57 -6.81 -7.73 1.43
C MET A 57 -7.15 -9.10 0.83
N THR A 58 -6.24 -9.64 0.05
CA THR A 58 -6.24 -11.03 -0.37
C THR A 58 -4.78 -11.47 -0.57
N HIS A 59 -4.46 -12.75 -0.37
CA HIS A 59 -3.09 -13.28 -0.42
C HIS A 59 -2.10 -12.49 0.46
N ASP A 60 -2.54 -11.99 1.61
CA ASP A 60 -1.76 -11.12 2.49
C ASP A 60 -1.28 -9.79 1.86
N GLN A 61 -1.81 -9.42 0.70
CA GLN A 61 -1.46 -8.20 -0.02
C GLN A 61 -2.63 -7.22 -0.13
N LEU A 62 -2.29 -5.92 -0.19
CA LEU A 62 -3.25 -4.86 -0.40
C LEU A 62 -3.56 -4.70 -1.89
N HIS A 63 -4.85 -4.76 -2.21
CA HIS A 63 -5.35 -4.47 -3.55
C HIS A 63 -6.21 -3.21 -3.55
N ILE A 64 -6.09 -2.44 -4.61
CA ILE A 64 -6.97 -1.30 -4.90
C ILE A 64 -7.39 -1.38 -6.36
N ARG A 65 -8.71 -1.36 -6.59
CA ARG A 65 -9.30 -1.44 -7.94
C ARG A 65 -8.80 -2.67 -8.72
N GLY A 66 -8.57 -3.80 -8.04
CA GLY A 66 -8.10 -5.04 -8.67
C GLY A 66 -6.60 -5.09 -8.97
N GLY A 67 -5.82 -4.06 -8.62
CA GLY A 67 -4.36 -4.06 -8.76
C GLY A 67 -3.66 -4.01 -7.40
N HIS A 68 -2.49 -4.63 -7.31
CA HIS A 68 -1.67 -4.66 -6.09
C HIS A 68 -0.42 -3.76 -6.16
N GLN A 69 -0.22 -3.05 -7.28
CA GLN A 69 0.92 -2.15 -7.48
C GLN A 69 0.59 -0.74 -6.98
N VAL A 70 0.95 -0.44 -5.74
CA VAL A 70 0.68 0.84 -5.07
C VAL A 70 1.96 1.62 -4.79
N SER A 71 1.88 2.94 -4.78
CA SER A 71 3.00 3.84 -4.47
C SER A 71 2.93 4.32 -3.03
N TRP A 72 4.04 4.16 -2.31
CA TRP A 72 4.25 4.73 -1.00
C TRP A 72 5.15 5.97 -1.09
N LEU A 73 4.76 7.03 -0.40
CA LEU A 73 5.54 8.26 -0.28
C LEU A 73 5.65 8.67 1.18
N ILE A 74 6.79 9.24 1.54
CA ILE A 74 7.00 9.90 2.83
C ILE A 74 7.21 11.40 2.57
N ASP A 75 6.31 12.23 3.07
CA ASP A 75 6.33 13.68 2.83
C ASP A 75 6.45 14.05 1.33
N GLY A 76 5.77 13.30 0.48
CA GLY A 76 5.80 13.48 -0.97
C GLY A 76 7.04 12.91 -1.66
N VAL A 77 7.97 12.27 -0.95
CA VAL A 77 9.14 11.59 -1.53
C VAL A 77 8.80 10.13 -1.79
N PRO A 78 8.80 9.66 -3.04
CA PRO A 78 8.50 8.27 -3.36
C PRO A 78 9.49 7.30 -2.74
N ILE A 79 8.99 6.17 -2.26
CA ILE A 79 9.80 5.00 -1.89
C ILE A 79 9.78 4.07 -3.11
N PRO A 80 10.83 4.04 -3.94
CA PRO A 80 10.84 3.21 -5.12
C PRO A 80 10.85 1.73 -4.71
N ASN A 81 10.01 0.93 -5.33
CA ASN A 81 10.00 -0.51 -5.17
C ASN A 81 9.48 -1.13 -6.47
N THR A 82 10.37 -1.66 -7.28
CA THR A 82 10.04 -2.38 -8.50
C THR A 82 9.98 -3.89 -8.27
N ASN A 83 10.36 -4.35 -7.08
CA ASN A 83 10.27 -5.75 -6.67
C ASN A 83 8.88 -6.02 -6.08
N ILE A 84 8.21 -7.09 -6.55
CA ILE A 84 6.84 -7.46 -6.16
C ILE A 84 6.82 -8.26 -4.85
N ALA A 85 7.95 -8.72 -4.37
CA ALA A 85 8.06 -9.72 -3.31
C ALA A 85 8.09 -9.10 -1.90
N SER A 86 7.00 -8.52 -1.42
CA SER A 86 6.82 -8.18 0.00
C SER A 86 5.39 -8.42 0.42
N ASN A 87 5.17 -9.33 1.35
CA ASN A 87 3.85 -9.74 1.83
C ASN A 87 3.44 -9.04 3.12
N LEU A 88 4.32 -8.33 3.79
CA LEU A 88 4.02 -7.74 5.09
C LEU A 88 3.74 -6.24 5.04
N GLY A 89 2.46 -5.91 5.15
CA GLY A 89 1.95 -4.65 5.65
C GLY A 89 2.50 -3.34 5.06
N PRO A 90 2.16 -2.21 5.66
CA PRO A 90 2.62 -0.90 5.21
C PRO A 90 4.11 -0.73 5.43
N GLN A 91 4.75 0.05 4.57
CA GLN A 91 6.17 0.40 4.65
C GLN A 91 6.49 1.15 5.95
N ILE A 92 5.52 1.81 6.56
CA ILE A 92 5.67 2.59 7.80
C ILE A 92 4.69 2.07 8.84
N ASP A 93 5.17 1.89 10.08
CA ASP A 93 4.30 1.55 11.21
C ASP A 93 3.20 2.62 11.39
N PRO A 94 1.91 2.25 11.40
CA PRO A 94 0.82 3.22 11.58
C PRO A 94 0.93 4.05 12.87
N LYS A 95 1.63 3.56 13.88
CA LYS A 95 1.91 4.31 15.12
C LYS A 95 2.81 5.53 14.91
N ASP A 96 3.62 5.54 13.83
CA ASP A 96 4.54 6.61 13.47
C ASP A 96 3.96 7.59 12.43
N ILE A 97 2.73 7.33 11.95
CA ILE A 97 2.01 8.17 11.01
C ILE A 97 1.22 9.25 11.75
N ASP A 98 1.33 10.50 11.33
CA ASP A 98 0.46 11.60 11.76
C ASP A 98 -0.78 11.70 10.86
N THR A 99 -0.57 11.82 9.57
CA THR A 99 -1.64 11.79 8.56
C THR A 99 -1.25 10.94 7.36
N MET A 100 -2.23 10.36 6.70
CA MET A 100 -2.07 9.64 5.44
C MET A 100 -3.07 10.16 4.42
N GLU A 101 -2.56 10.53 3.27
CA GLU A 101 -3.36 10.87 2.10
C GLU A 101 -3.41 9.69 1.15
N ILE A 102 -4.62 9.21 0.86
CA ILE A 102 -4.86 8.11 -0.08
C ILE A 102 -5.49 8.68 -1.34
N GLN A 103 -4.80 8.55 -2.46
CA GLN A 103 -5.29 8.94 -3.78
C GLN A 103 -5.61 7.70 -4.61
N ARG A 104 -6.72 7.75 -5.36
CA ARG A 104 -7.23 6.66 -6.17
C ARG A 104 -7.52 7.13 -7.59
N GLY A 105 -6.55 6.95 -8.48
CA GLY A 105 -6.62 7.47 -9.85
C GLY A 105 -6.52 8.98 -9.98
N SER A 106 -6.59 9.48 -11.19
CA SER A 106 -6.52 10.92 -11.52
C SER A 106 -5.29 11.63 -10.94
N TYR A 107 -4.16 10.93 -10.86
CA TYR A 107 -2.94 11.44 -10.23
C TYR A 107 -2.33 12.59 -11.01
N SER A 108 -1.77 13.56 -10.29
CA SER A 108 -0.98 14.65 -10.89
C SER A 108 0.33 14.13 -11.50
N ALA A 109 0.99 14.96 -12.35
CA ALA A 109 2.16 14.53 -13.13
C ALA A 109 3.42 14.23 -12.30
N ASP A 110 3.50 14.71 -11.06
CA ASP A 110 4.58 14.39 -10.12
C ASP A 110 4.55 12.92 -9.65
N TYR A 111 3.38 12.26 -9.69
CA TYR A 111 3.25 10.84 -9.38
C TYR A 111 3.48 9.95 -10.61
N GLY A 112 4.10 8.81 -10.40
CA GLY A 112 4.39 7.80 -11.42
C GLY A 112 4.89 6.52 -10.77
N ASP A 113 5.36 5.56 -11.53
CA ASP A 113 5.96 4.28 -11.17
C ASP A 113 4.96 3.19 -10.76
N ARG A 114 3.84 3.49 -10.10
CA ARG A 114 2.77 2.55 -9.75
C ARG A 114 1.43 3.27 -9.79
N THR A 115 0.38 2.59 -10.19
CA THR A 115 -0.79 3.26 -10.78
C THR A 115 -2.12 3.00 -10.07
N TYR A 116 -2.18 2.02 -9.15
CA TYR A 116 -3.46 1.62 -8.55
C TYR A 116 -3.82 2.39 -7.29
N GLY A 117 -2.83 2.91 -6.57
CA GLY A 117 -3.04 3.74 -5.39
C GLY A 117 -1.78 4.50 -5.02
N VAL A 118 -1.95 5.71 -4.50
CA VAL A 118 -0.86 6.53 -3.95
C VAL A 118 -1.13 6.79 -2.48
N PHE A 119 -0.21 6.38 -1.62
CA PHE A 119 -0.24 6.59 -0.17
C PHE A 119 0.86 7.55 0.22
N ASN A 120 0.50 8.80 0.43
CA ASN A 120 1.43 9.82 0.91
C ASN A 120 1.33 9.94 2.43
N VAL A 121 2.36 9.53 3.11
CA VAL A 121 2.44 9.51 4.58
C VAL A 121 3.15 10.74 5.07
N ALA A 122 2.50 11.54 5.91
CA ALA A 122 3.15 12.51 6.75
C ALA A 122 3.46 11.86 8.11
N PRO A 123 4.74 11.61 8.43
CA PRO A 123 5.08 10.97 9.68
C PRO A 123 5.03 11.95 10.85
N ARG A 124 4.92 11.39 12.05
CA ARG A 124 4.95 12.15 13.32
C ARG A 124 6.22 12.95 13.44
N THR A 125 6.08 14.12 14.06
CA THR A 125 7.20 15.04 14.30
C THR A 125 7.30 15.41 15.77
N GLY A 126 8.43 16.03 16.16
CA GLY A 126 8.60 16.53 17.50
C GLY A 126 7.87 17.85 17.78
N PHE A 127 7.37 18.57 16.75
CA PHE A 127 6.69 19.84 16.97
C PHE A 127 5.35 19.72 17.69
N GLU A 128 4.71 18.55 17.62
CA GLU A 128 3.51 18.22 18.39
C GLU A 128 3.81 17.72 19.83
N ARG A 129 5.08 17.64 20.21
CA ARG A 129 5.57 17.05 21.45
C ARG A 129 6.40 18.06 22.24
N ASN A 130 6.26 18.03 23.55
CA ASN A 130 7.05 18.86 24.47
C ASN A 130 7.87 17.96 25.40
N ASN A 131 8.95 17.35 24.87
CA ASN A 131 9.77 16.37 25.58
C ASN A 131 8.91 15.25 26.19
N GLU A 132 8.11 14.63 25.33
CA GLU A 132 7.16 13.60 25.72
C GLU A 132 7.55 12.27 25.13
N GLY A 133 7.40 11.21 25.92
CA GLY A 133 7.51 9.84 25.50
C GLY A 133 6.21 9.08 25.68
N GLU A 134 6.04 8.03 24.89
CA GLU A 134 4.96 7.06 25.04
C GLU A 134 5.56 5.66 25.05
N LEU A 135 5.05 4.83 25.96
CA LEU A 135 5.23 3.39 25.95
C LEU A 135 3.88 2.74 25.65
N LEU A 136 3.83 1.97 24.57
CA LEU A 136 2.68 1.16 24.18
C LEU A 136 3.05 -0.31 24.40
N LEU A 137 2.22 -1.02 25.14
CA LEU A 137 2.36 -2.46 25.38
C LEU A 137 1.06 -3.14 25.01
N SER A 138 1.13 -4.21 24.24
CA SER A 138 -0.07 -4.96 23.89
C SER A 138 0.11 -6.46 24.08
N GLY A 139 -1.01 -7.15 24.28
CA GLY A 139 -1.07 -8.60 24.34
C GLY A 139 -2.44 -9.10 23.89
N GLY A 140 -2.47 -10.28 23.30
CA GLY A 140 -3.69 -10.87 22.78
C GLY A 140 -3.64 -12.39 22.63
N ASN A 141 -4.71 -12.95 22.05
CA ASN A 141 -4.70 -14.35 21.64
C ASN A 141 -3.65 -14.56 20.53
N PHE A 142 -3.37 -15.82 20.17
CA PHE A 142 -2.28 -16.21 19.27
C PHE A 142 -0.90 -15.69 19.69
N PHE A 143 -0.65 -15.52 21.00
CA PHE A 143 0.57 -14.92 21.55
C PHE A 143 0.94 -13.58 20.91
N GLN A 144 -0.07 -12.85 20.45
CA GLN A 144 0.10 -11.56 19.80
C GLN A 144 0.60 -10.53 20.80
N THR A 145 1.66 -9.84 20.44
CA THR A 145 2.16 -8.65 21.13
C THR A 145 2.68 -7.66 20.10
N ASP A 146 2.52 -6.36 20.38
CA ASP A 146 3.01 -5.27 19.57
C ASP A 146 3.34 -4.10 20.48
N ASN A 147 4.62 -3.87 20.69
CA ASN A 147 5.13 -2.96 21.72
C ASN A 147 5.96 -1.87 21.05
N GLN A 148 5.71 -0.62 21.42
CA GLN A 148 6.46 0.52 20.93
C GLN A 148 6.87 1.45 22.08
N VAL A 149 8.09 1.94 22.03
CA VAL A 149 8.51 3.13 22.78
C VAL A 149 8.82 4.25 21.79
N ASN A 150 8.32 5.45 22.08
CA ASN A 150 8.62 6.61 21.24
C ASN A 150 8.92 7.84 22.09
N PHE A 151 9.69 8.76 21.52
CA PHE A 151 10.13 10.01 22.14
C PHE A 151 10.01 11.15 21.12
N GLY A 152 9.64 12.32 21.58
CA GLY A 152 9.60 13.51 20.73
C GLY A 152 9.69 14.80 21.52
N GLY A 153 10.31 15.79 20.94
CA GLY A 153 10.45 17.11 21.52
C GLY A 153 10.91 18.14 20.50
N HIS A 154 10.86 19.41 20.90
CA HIS A 154 11.25 20.49 20.02
C HIS A 154 11.78 21.71 20.75
N THR A 155 12.49 22.51 20.00
CA THR A 155 12.78 23.92 20.28
C THR A 155 12.09 24.78 19.22
N ASN A 156 12.28 26.08 19.23
CA ASN A 156 11.72 26.97 18.19
C ASN A 156 12.20 26.65 16.77
N ARG A 157 13.33 25.97 16.60
CA ARG A 157 13.94 25.67 15.29
C ARG A 157 14.14 24.22 15.00
N PHE A 158 14.24 23.38 16.02
CA PHE A 158 14.56 21.98 15.88
C PHE A 158 13.47 21.11 16.49
N ALA A 159 13.08 20.05 15.78
CA ALA A 159 12.17 19.05 16.30
C ALA A 159 12.71 17.64 15.97
N TYR A 160 12.47 16.71 16.89
CA TYR A 160 12.82 15.31 16.70
C TYR A 160 11.69 14.40 17.17
N TYR A 161 11.52 13.32 16.47
CA TYR A 161 10.67 12.19 16.85
C TYR A 161 11.41 10.90 16.55
N THR A 162 11.34 9.93 17.43
CA THR A 162 11.92 8.60 17.21
C THR A 162 11.09 7.53 17.89
N SER A 163 11.04 6.34 17.30
CA SER A 163 10.36 5.17 17.86
C SER A 163 11.16 3.89 17.64
N LEU A 164 10.91 2.92 18.53
CA LEU A 164 11.35 1.53 18.39
C LEU A 164 10.14 0.64 18.64
N ASN A 165 9.91 -0.32 17.77
CA ASN A 165 8.82 -1.27 17.83
C ASN A 165 9.34 -2.71 17.82
N ALA A 166 8.63 -3.59 18.53
CA ALA A 166 8.81 -5.03 18.43
C ALA A 166 7.44 -5.71 18.50
N ASN A 167 7.18 -6.61 17.58
CA ASN A 167 5.94 -7.37 17.51
C ASN A 167 6.17 -8.88 17.38
N ARG A 168 5.15 -9.65 17.74
CA ARG A 168 5.11 -11.10 17.59
C ARG A 168 3.67 -11.57 17.50
N THR A 169 3.43 -12.64 16.72
CA THR A 169 2.14 -13.34 16.66
C THR A 169 2.37 -14.79 16.21
N ASN A 170 1.41 -15.68 16.49
CA ASN A 170 1.29 -17.00 15.86
C ASN A 170 0.16 -16.99 14.81
N LEU A 171 -0.18 -15.83 14.28
CA LEU A 171 -1.13 -15.62 13.19
C LEU A 171 -0.50 -14.54 12.30
N GLY A 172 0.47 -14.94 11.49
CA GLY A 172 1.26 -14.07 10.63
C GLY A 172 0.61 -13.81 9.29
N LEU A 173 0.25 -14.88 8.59
CA LEU A 173 -0.34 -14.88 7.25
C LEU A 173 -1.75 -15.50 7.25
N GLN A 174 -2.41 -15.40 6.12
CA GLN A 174 -3.67 -16.13 5.87
C GLN A 174 -3.37 -17.62 5.69
N THR A 175 -4.04 -18.47 6.43
CA THR A 175 -3.75 -19.92 6.44
C THR A 175 -4.49 -20.66 5.32
N PRO A 176 -3.92 -21.74 4.74
CA PRO A 176 -4.55 -22.55 3.69
C PRO A 176 -5.72 -23.38 4.20
N THR A 177 -5.92 -23.46 5.51
CA THR A 177 -7.04 -24.15 6.14
C THR A 177 -7.73 -23.27 7.17
N SER A 178 -8.86 -23.75 7.69
CA SER A 178 -9.52 -23.07 8.81
C SER A 178 -8.74 -23.17 10.13
N ALA A 179 -7.70 -23.97 10.22
CA ALA A 179 -6.80 -24.08 11.37
C ALA A 179 -5.59 -23.14 11.21
N VAL A 180 -5.07 -22.62 12.31
CA VAL A 180 -3.83 -21.85 12.33
C VAL A 180 -2.67 -22.83 12.53
N ILE A 181 -1.86 -23.01 11.48
CA ILE A 181 -0.76 -23.99 11.45
C ILE A 181 0.48 -23.33 10.83
N HIS A 182 1.65 -23.54 11.42
CA HIS A 182 2.94 -23.05 10.94
C HIS A 182 2.88 -21.57 10.50
N ASP A 183 2.52 -20.68 11.45
CA ASP A 183 2.13 -19.31 11.10
C ASP A 183 2.68 -18.29 12.12
N ALA A 184 3.84 -18.56 12.70
CA ALA A 184 4.49 -17.64 13.61
C ALA A 184 5.16 -16.49 12.84
N ALA A 185 4.97 -15.28 13.32
CA ALA A 185 5.64 -14.09 12.80
C ALA A 185 6.17 -13.21 13.92
N ASN A 186 7.26 -12.51 13.66
CA ASN A 186 7.80 -11.48 14.56
C ASN A 186 8.53 -10.41 13.75
N GLY A 187 8.58 -9.20 14.30
CA GLY A 187 9.23 -8.09 13.64
C GLY A 187 9.83 -7.09 14.64
N VAL A 188 10.79 -6.34 14.15
CA VAL A 188 11.37 -5.18 14.83
C VAL A 188 11.50 -4.04 13.85
N SER A 189 11.20 -2.81 14.31
CA SER A 189 11.37 -1.62 13.48
C SER A 189 11.83 -0.42 14.30
N GLY A 190 12.52 0.50 13.61
CA GLY A 190 12.89 1.79 14.15
C GLY A 190 12.55 2.90 13.16
N PHE A 191 12.12 4.03 13.69
CA PHE A 191 11.77 5.22 12.91
C PHE A 191 12.36 6.47 13.55
N GLY A 192 12.76 7.44 12.70
CA GLY A 192 13.24 8.74 13.14
C GLY A 192 12.88 9.86 12.17
N SER A 193 12.44 11.00 12.71
CA SER A 193 12.16 12.23 11.97
C SER A 193 12.83 13.41 12.66
N LEU A 194 13.69 14.13 11.94
CA LEU A 194 14.36 15.34 12.41
C LEU A 194 13.98 16.49 11.49
N ILE A 195 13.60 17.65 12.07
CA ILE A 195 13.31 18.86 11.32
C ILE A 195 14.14 20.01 11.88
N TYR A 196 14.80 20.76 11.02
CA TYR A 196 15.55 21.94 11.40
C TYR A 196 15.17 23.15 10.52
N ASN A 197 14.55 24.15 11.13
CA ASN A 197 14.26 25.44 10.52
C ASN A 197 15.50 26.31 10.63
N VAL A 198 16.31 26.34 9.57
CA VAL A 198 17.55 27.15 9.50
C VAL A 198 17.20 28.63 9.68
N ASP A 199 16.19 29.05 8.92
CA ASP A 199 15.58 30.38 8.96
C ASP A 199 14.12 30.33 8.49
N SER A 200 13.52 31.49 8.19
CA SER A 200 12.12 31.58 7.72
C SER A 200 11.90 31.10 6.28
N GLN A 201 12.96 30.86 5.54
CA GLN A 201 12.90 30.43 4.13
C GLN A 201 13.44 29.01 3.93
N ASN A 202 14.26 28.51 4.85
CA ASN A 202 14.98 27.26 4.71
C ASN A 202 14.62 26.27 5.80
N GLN A 203 14.14 25.10 5.39
CA GLN A 203 13.89 23.95 6.26
C GLN A 203 14.67 22.74 5.77
N LEU A 204 15.31 22.05 6.69
CA LEU A 204 15.94 20.75 6.47
C LEU A 204 15.11 19.69 7.19
N ARG A 205 14.92 18.55 6.56
CA ARG A 205 14.24 17.41 7.14
C ARG A 205 15.00 16.12 6.83
N LEU A 206 15.14 15.27 7.84
CA LEU A 206 15.66 13.91 7.71
C LEU A 206 14.60 12.94 8.21
N VAL A 207 14.25 11.96 7.40
CA VAL A 207 13.43 10.82 7.81
C VAL A 207 14.21 9.54 7.55
N ALA A 208 14.23 8.66 8.53
CA ALA A 208 14.86 7.36 8.43
C ALA A 208 13.97 6.30 9.06
N GLN A 209 13.86 5.17 8.41
CA GLN A 209 13.19 3.98 8.95
C GLN A 209 14.00 2.73 8.60
N SER A 210 13.87 1.71 9.46
CA SER A 210 14.36 0.38 9.16
C SER A 210 13.47 -0.64 9.87
N ARG A 211 13.15 -1.73 9.17
CA ARG A 211 12.39 -2.85 9.73
C ARG A 211 13.00 -4.17 9.29
N ARG A 212 12.75 -5.19 10.10
CA ARG A 212 13.03 -6.59 9.78
C ARG A 212 11.90 -7.44 10.34
N ASP A 213 11.29 -8.23 9.48
CA ASP A 213 10.19 -9.12 9.79
C ASP A 213 10.57 -10.56 9.43
N PHE A 214 10.19 -11.49 10.30
CA PHE A 214 10.25 -12.91 10.07
C PHE A 214 8.83 -13.45 10.10
N TYR A 215 8.49 -14.34 9.17
CA TYR A 215 7.24 -15.08 9.19
C TYR A 215 7.40 -16.46 8.59
N GLN A 216 6.65 -17.40 9.15
CA GLN A 216 6.50 -18.74 8.61
C GLN A 216 5.47 -18.70 7.47
N VAL A 217 5.66 -19.54 6.47
CA VAL A 217 4.69 -19.76 5.39
C VAL A 217 3.80 -20.92 5.79
N PRO A 218 2.48 -20.70 6.00
CA PRO A 218 1.56 -21.78 6.39
C PRO A 218 1.48 -22.88 5.34
N PHE A 219 1.52 -24.13 5.79
CA PHE A 219 1.45 -25.30 4.94
C PHE A 219 0.48 -26.33 5.53
N ASP A 220 -0.42 -26.88 4.70
CA ASP A 220 -1.30 -27.97 5.09
C ASP A 220 -0.81 -29.31 4.51
N PRO A 221 -0.23 -30.21 5.32
CA PRO A 221 0.24 -31.51 4.87
C PRO A 221 -0.90 -32.49 4.48
N ASN A 222 -2.16 -32.11 4.72
CA ASN A 222 -3.33 -32.89 4.38
C ASN A 222 -4.07 -32.39 3.14
N ASP A 223 -3.52 -31.39 2.45
CA ASP A 223 -4.10 -30.91 1.19
C ASP A 223 -4.11 -32.04 0.17
N PRO A 224 -5.28 -32.41 -0.40
CA PRO A 224 -5.41 -33.50 -1.35
C PRO A 224 -4.63 -33.29 -2.67
N ASN A 225 -4.20 -32.08 -2.95
CA ASN A 225 -3.41 -31.73 -4.13
C ASN A 225 -1.90 -31.89 -3.91
N ILE A 226 -1.47 -32.25 -2.70
CA ILE A 226 -0.07 -32.40 -2.32
C ILE A 226 0.29 -33.88 -2.27
N ASP A 227 1.45 -34.26 -2.80
CA ASP A 227 1.95 -35.62 -2.78
C ASP A 227 2.13 -36.13 -1.34
N PRO A 228 1.65 -37.36 -1.02
CA PRO A 228 1.79 -37.90 0.31
C PRO A 228 3.25 -37.95 0.78
N GLY A 229 3.49 -37.45 1.97
CA GLY A 229 4.84 -37.41 2.56
C GLY A 229 5.59 -36.11 2.31
N THR A 230 5.01 -35.15 1.60
CA THR A 230 5.53 -33.80 1.48
C THR A 230 5.50 -33.08 2.85
N ILE A 231 6.60 -32.47 3.20
CA ILE A 231 6.78 -31.71 4.44
C ILE A 231 7.50 -30.42 4.11
N PHE A 232 6.89 -29.27 4.41
CA PHE A 232 7.49 -27.95 4.25
C PHE A 232 7.44 -27.18 5.57
N HIS A 233 8.59 -26.57 5.94
CA HIS A 233 8.74 -25.65 7.06
C HIS A 233 9.33 -24.33 6.56
N ASP A 234 8.70 -23.81 5.54
CA ASP A 234 9.16 -22.60 4.87
C ASP A 234 9.00 -21.37 5.75
N ALA A 235 9.93 -20.45 5.62
CA ALA A 235 9.88 -19.16 6.29
C ALA A 235 10.46 -18.07 5.40
N ASN A 236 10.06 -16.82 5.65
CA ASN A 236 10.58 -15.66 4.97
C ASN A 236 11.13 -14.63 5.97
N ILE A 237 12.19 -13.95 5.60
CA ILE A 237 12.75 -12.81 6.33
C ILE A 237 12.76 -11.60 5.40
N GLU A 238 11.96 -10.61 5.74
CA GLU A 238 11.94 -9.35 5.03
C GLU A 238 12.70 -8.27 5.78
N SER A 239 13.42 -7.43 5.07
CA SER A 239 14.05 -6.23 5.61
C SER A 239 13.79 -5.06 4.69
N ASP A 240 13.49 -3.90 5.26
CA ASP A 240 13.27 -2.67 4.53
C ASP A 240 13.94 -1.51 5.28
N SER A 241 14.64 -0.65 4.56
CA SER A 241 15.30 0.53 5.13
C SER A 241 15.22 1.70 4.15
N PHE A 242 14.68 2.82 4.60
CA PHE A 242 14.55 4.03 3.80
C PHE A 242 15.09 5.23 4.55
N VAL A 243 15.88 6.05 3.87
CA VAL A 243 16.41 7.32 4.38
C VAL A 243 16.21 8.38 3.32
N THR A 244 15.60 9.49 3.71
CA THR A 244 15.50 10.69 2.86
C THR A 244 15.92 11.93 3.63
N PHE A 245 16.66 12.80 2.93
CA PHE A 245 17.00 14.12 3.39
C PHE A 245 16.33 15.13 2.45
N SER A 246 15.53 16.04 2.99
CA SER A 246 14.84 17.07 2.21
C SER A 246 15.29 18.45 2.60
N TRP A 247 15.57 19.27 1.60
CA TRP A 247 15.75 20.71 1.74
C TRP A 247 14.61 21.43 1.02
N ALA A 248 13.87 22.25 1.75
CA ALA A 248 12.83 23.11 1.21
C ALA A 248 13.26 24.57 1.34
N HIS A 249 13.21 25.29 0.22
CA HIS A 249 13.51 26.73 0.17
C HIS A 249 12.31 27.51 -0.37
N THR A 250 11.80 28.43 0.44
CA THR A 250 10.69 29.32 0.08
C THR A 250 11.24 30.67 -0.35
N PHE A 251 11.28 30.95 -1.65
CA PHE A 251 11.70 32.24 -2.19
C PHE A 251 10.73 33.35 -1.82
N ASN A 252 9.46 33.07 -1.88
CA ASN A 252 8.34 33.91 -1.50
C ASN A 252 7.10 33.05 -1.25
N PRO A 253 5.97 33.62 -0.74
CA PRO A 253 4.78 32.79 -0.42
C PRO A 253 4.19 31.96 -1.56
N GLY A 254 4.52 32.29 -2.81
CA GLY A 254 4.05 31.58 -4.00
C GLY A 254 5.12 30.74 -4.71
N LEU A 255 6.37 30.70 -4.24
CA LEU A 255 7.44 29.96 -4.93
C LEU A 255 8.27 29.14 -3.93
N LEU A 256 8.11 27.80 -4.04
CA LEU A 256 8.79 26.81 -3.23
C LEU A 256 9.68 25.95 -4.13
N PHE A 257 10.89 25.68 -3.68
CA PHE A 257 11.82 24.71 -4.25
C PHE A 257 12.12 23.62 -3.24
N THR A 258 12.15 22.37 -3.68
CA THR A 258 12.48 21.22 -2.84
C THR A 258 13.51 20.33 -3.52
N VAL A 259 14.42 19.76 -2.73
CA VAL A 259 15.36 18.71 -3.17
C VAL A 259 15.39 17.65 -2.10
N SER A 260 15.20 16.39 -2.52
CA SER A 260 15.07 15.25 -1.60
C SER A 260 15.84 14.04 -2.14
N PRO A 261 17.16 13.95 -1.91
CA PRO A 261 17.88 12.70 -2.12
C PRO A 261 17.38 11.62 -1.16
N PHE A 262 17.40 10.38 -1.62
CA PHE A 262 17.02 9.22 -0.83
C PHE A 262 17.90 8.00 -1.10
N TYR A 263 17.88 7.10 -0.14
CA TYR A 263 18.39 5.72 -0.24
C TYR A 263 17.29 4.77 0.23
N HIS A 264 17.02 3.72 -0.54
CA HIS A 264 16.11 2.64 -0.17
C HIS A 264 16.81 1.29 -0.37
N PHE A 265 16.63 0.40 0.60
CA PHE A 265 17.07 -0.98 0.55
C PHE A 265 15.93 -1.88 0.99
N ASN A 266 15.62 -2.89 0.18
CA ASN A 266 14.73 -3.97 0.60
C ASN A 266 15.35 -5.34 0.34
N ARG A 267 14.91 -6.33 1.10
CA ARG A 267 15.37 -7.70 1.02
C ARG A 267 14.25 -8.66 1.43
N ALA A 268 14.11 -9.74 0.67
CA ALA A 268 13.27 -10.88 1.02
C ALA A 268 14.13 -12.15 0.90
N ASN A 269 14.20 -12.92 1.99
CA ASN A 269 14.92 -14.18 2.06
C ASN A 269 13.92 -15.28 2.39
N PHE A 270 13.58 -16.07 1.38
CA PHE A 270 12.81 -17.29 1.55
C PHE A 270 13.76 -18.46 1.84
N GLU A 271 13.47 -19.22 2.88
CA GLU A 271 14.28 -20.36 3.32
C GLU A 271 13.37 -21.51 3.78
N SER A 272 13.54 -22.69 3.18
CA SER A 272 12.99 -23.95 3.68
C SER A 272 13.88 -24.52 4.77
N ASP A 273 13.33 -25.39 5.63
CA ASP A 273 14.17 -26.24 6.49
C ASP A 273 14.99 -27.19 5.59
N PRO A 274 16.30 -27.35 5.83
CA PRO A 274 17.12 -28.26 5.03
C PRO A 274 16.66 -29.73 5.00
N ALA A 275 15.79 -30.12 5.93
CA ALA A 275 15.21 -31.46 6.00
C ALA A 275 13.83 -31.56 5.30
N ASP A 276 13.33 -30.49 4.72
CA ASP A 276 12.05 -30.50 4.00
C ASP A 276 12.07 -31.47 2.81
N PHE A 277 10.96 -32.10 2.54
CA PHE A 277 10.83 -33.17 1.56
C PHE A 277 9.64 -32.92 0.62
N PRO A 278 9.76 -33.13 -0.68
CA PRO A 278 10.92 -33.70 -1.40
C PRO A 278 12.06 -32.72 -1.65
N THR A 279 11.83 -31.41 -1.48
CA THR A 279 12.80 -30.35 -1.76
C THR A 279 12.90 -29.37 -0.61
N ALA A 280 14.09 -28.79 -0.43
CA ALA A 280 14.30 -27.59 0.35
C ALA A 280 14.78 -26.46 -0.58
N THR A 281 14.13 -25.30 -0.53
CA THR A 281 14.33 -24.21 -1.46
C THR A 281 14.83 -22.96 -0.73
N THR A 282 15.71 -22.21 -1.36
CA THR A 282 16.16 -20.90 -0.90
C THR A 282 16.03 -19.89 -2.02
N ASP A 283 15.50 -18.70 -1.70
CA ASP A 283 15.45 -17.55 -2.61
C ASP A 283 15.77 -16.28 -1.84
N ASN A 284 16.96 -15.74 -2.07
CA ASN A 284 17.43 -14.54 -1.40
C ASN A 284 17.48 -13.38 -2.40
N ARG A 285 16.54 -12.45 -2.28
CA ARG A 285 16.43 -11.25 -3.14
C ARG A 285 16.75 -10.00 -2.37
N SER A 286 17.49 -9.09 -2.98
CA SER A 286 17.67 -7.74 -2.44
C SER A 286 17.70 -6.69 -3.55
N SER A 287 17.19 -5.51 -3.23
CA SER A 287 17.20 -4.34 -4.12
C SER A 287 17.73 -3.13 -3.38
N LYS A 288 18.57 -2.35 -4.07
CA LYS A 288 19.13 -1.07 -3.60
C LYS A 288 18.72 0.02 -4.58
N TYR A 289 18.22 1.12 -4.04
CA TYR A 289 17.82 2.30 -4.81
C TYR A 289 18.56 3.51 -4.28
N GLU A 290 19.27 4.21 -5.14
CA GLU A 290 19.97 5.46 -4.83
C GLU A 290 19.44 6.54 -5.77
N GLY A 291 18.82 7.58 -5.21
CA GLY A 291 18.17 8.55 -6.05
C GLY A 291 17.71 9.80 -5.33
N GLY A 292 16.77 10.49 -5.96
CA GLY A 292 16.17 11.68 -5.40
C GLY A 292 15.17 12.33 -6.32
N GLN A 293 14.50 13.33 -5.76
CA GLN A 293 13.66 14.25 -6.52
C GLN A 293 14.03 15.68 -6.27
N ALA A 294 13.78 16.52 -7.27
CA ALA A 294 13.85 17.98 -7.15
C ALA A 294 12.65 18.59 -7.84
N GLY A 295 12.02 19.58 -7.22
CA GLY A 295 10.81 20.18 -7.75
C GLY A 295 10.64 21.63 -7.38
N VAL A 296 9.89 22.35 -8.22
CA VAL A 296 9.45 23.72 -8.02
C VAL A 296 7.93 23.75 -8.00
N THR A 297 7.36 24.39 -7.00
CA THR A 297 5.93 24.70 -6.94
C THR A 297 5.75 26.21 -7.01
N TYR A 298 4.90 26.65 -7.93
CA TYR A 298 4.62 28.07 -8.18
C TYR A 298 3.11 28.32 -8.07
N VAL A 299 2.71 29.07 -7.05
CA VAL A 299 1.31 29.44 -6.81
C VAL A 299 1.17 30.94 -6.93
N GLN A 300 0.62 31.42 -8.03
CA GLN A 300 0.37 32.84 -8.23
C GLN A 300 -0.86 33.10 -9.10
N GLY A 301 -1.75 33.96 -8.63
CA GLY A 301 -2.95 34.34 -9.36
C GLY A 301 -3.89 33.15 -9.58
N ARG A 302 -3.98 32.68 -10.84
CA ARG A 302 -4.84 31.57 -11.24
C ARG A 302 -4.09 30.25 -11.42
N ASN A 303 -2.76 30.26 -11.33
CA ASN A 303 -1.90 29.11 -11.58
C ASN A 303 -1.42 28.49 -10.26
N ASN A 304 -1.42 27.17 -10.21
CA ASN A 304 -0.72 26.36 -9.24
C ASN A 304 0.11 25.34 -10.04
N ALA A 305 1.27 25.81 -10.52
CA ALA A 305 2.14 25.04 -11.40
C ALA A 305 3.19 24.28 -10.60
N ARG A 306 3.51 23.08 -11.06
CA ARG A 306 4.57 22.22 -10.52
C ARG A 306 5.43 21.72 -11.67
N ALA A 307 6.72 21.62 -11.45
CA ALA A 307 7.65 20.98 -12.37
C ALA A 307 8.79 20.35 -11.58
N GLY A 308 9.33 19.26 -12.07
CA GLY A 308 10.42 18.60 -11.37
C GLY A 308 11.00 17.42 -12.11
N ILE A 309 11.98 16.82 -11.45
CA ILE A 309 12.65 15.60 -11.87
C ILE A 309 12.64 14.59 -10.72
N TYR A 310 12.57 13.32 -11.08
CA TYR A 310 12.70 12.17 -10.21
C TYR A 310 13.61 11.16 -10.87
N ALA A 311 14.62 10.66 -10.15
CA ALA A 311 15.55 9.71 -10.72
C ALA A 311 16.11 8.78 -9.65
N PHE A 312 16.39 7.54 -10.02
CA PHE A 312 17.15 6.60 -9.21
C PHE A 312 17.95 5.61 -10.07
N ALA A 313 19.05 5.13 -9.51
CA ALA A 313 19.73 3.93 -9.92
C ALA A 313 19.26 2.77 -9.04
N GLN A 314 19.14 1.59 -9.62
CA GLN A 314 18.71 0.36 -8.95
C GLN A 314 19.72 -0.74 -9.19
N GLN A 315 19.99 -1.51 -8.14
CA GLN A 315 20.76 -2.76 -8.22
C GLN A 315 19.97 -3.86 -7.51
N ASP A 316 19.70 -4.94 -8.24
CA ASP A 316 19.03 -6.13 -7.71
C ASP A 316 20.01 -7.31 -7.70
N GLU A 317 19.99 -8.05 -6.61
CA GLU A 317 20.74 -9.29 -6.42
C GLU A 317 19.77 -10.40 -6.02
N GLU A 318 19.93 -11.57 -6.64
CA GLU A 318 19.17 -12.76 -6.28
C GLU A 318 20.08 -13.98 -6.25
N THR A 319 19.87 -14.85 -5.25
CA THR A 319 20.48 -16.16 -5.15
C THR A 319 19.39 -17.17 -4.89
N PHE A 320 19.25 -18.13 -5.79
CA PHE A 320 18.25 -19.20 -5.71
C PHE A 320 18.93 -20.54 -5.55
N GLY A 321 18.33 -21.46 -4.80
CA GLY A 321 18.83 -22.81 -4.64
C GLY A 321 17.71 -23.80 -4.41
N VAL A 322 17.87 -25.03 -4.92
CA VAL A 322 17.01 -26.17 -4.64
C VAL A 322 17.86 -27.35 -4.24
N LEU A 323 17.60 -27.89 -3.07
CA LEU A 323 18.14 -29.14 -2.56
C LEU A 323 17.09 -30.25 -2.77
N PHE A 324 17.40 -31.27 -3.55
CA PHE A 324 16.52 -32.40 -3.81
C PHE A 324 16.77 -33.51 -2.79
N ASN A 325 15.97 -33.56 -1.74
CA ASN A 325 16.11 -34.53 -0.65
C ASN A 325 15.59 -35.94 -1.01
N ASP A 326 14.80 -36.05 -2.08
CA ASP A 326 14.33 -37.31 -2.67
C ASP A 326 15.31 -37.91 -3.69
N ALA A 327 16.42 -37.22 -3.93
CA ALA A 327 17.43 -37.57 -4.94
C ALA A 327 16.86 -37.68 -6.38
N SER A 328 15.75 -37.01 -6.67
CA SER A 328 15.12 -37.01 -8.01
C SER A 328 15.97 -36.23 -9.04
N ASN A 329 16.71 -35.24 -8.58
CA ASN A 329 17.54 -34.36 -9.41
C ASN A 329 18.85 -33.96 -8.71
N THR A 330 19.73 -33.31 -9.47
CA THR A 330 20.94 -32.69 -8.94
C THR A 330 20.60 -31.34 -8.29
N ASN A 331 21.16 -31.11 -7.10
CA ASN A 331 20.99 -29.83 -6.41
C ASN A 331 21.40 -28.65 -7.30
N LEU A 332 20.59 -27.61 -7.28
CA LEU A 332 20.78 -26.39 -8.05
C LEU A 332 21.11 -25.22 -7.13
N GLN A 333 22.06 -24.40 -7.51
CA GLN A 333 22.30 -23.09 -6.89
C GLN A 333 22.86 -22.13 -7.93
N THR A 334 22.21 -20.99 -8.10
CA THR A 334 22.69 -19.95 -9.00
C THR A 334 22.41 -18.55 -8.43
N GLY A 335 23.01 -17.54 -9.02
CA GLY A 335 22.81 -16.16 -8.61
C GLY A 335 22.89 -15.19 -9.79
N VAL A 336 22.17 -14.10 -9.70
CA VAL A 336 22.14 -13.04 -10.71
C VAL A 336 22.25 -11.66 -10.06
N ASN A 337 22.90 -10.75 -10.78
CA ASN A 337 22.95 -9.32 -10.47
C ASN A 337 22.43 -8.54 -11.67
N SER A 338 21.53 -7.60 -11.41
CA SER A 338 20.97 -6.72 -12.43
C SER A 338 21.08 -5.26 -11.99
N ASN A 339 21.37 -4.39 -12.96
CA ASN A 339 21.41 -2.95 -12.72
C ASN A 339 20.45 -2.23 -13.64
N GLY A 340 19.81 -1.18 -13.13
CA GLY A 340 18.90 -0.36 -13.89
C GLY A 340 18.83 1.05 -13.37
N SER A 341 18.09 1.88 -14.09
CA SER A 341 17.81 3.25 -13.68
C SER A 341 16.49 3.73 -14.23
N LEU A 342 15.87 4.65 -13.51
CA LEU A 342 14.70 5.36 -13.95
C LEU A 342 14.95 6.87 -13.80
N ILE A 343 14.62 7.63 -14.86
CA ILE A 343 14.65 9.09 -14.84
C ILE A 343 13.31 9.59 -15.37
N ALA A 344 12.64 10.45 -14.61
CA ALA A 344 11.40 11.07 -15.03
C ALA A 344 11.45 12.58 -14.84
N ALA A 345 10.90 13.31 -15.80
CA ALA A 345 10.65 14.74 -15.70
C ALA A 345 9.16 15.01 -15.84
N TYR A 346 8.64 15.97 -15.09
CA TYR A 346 7.22 16.29 -15.12
C TYR A 346 6.98 17.79 -15.07
N ALA A 347 5.84 18.20 -15.62
CA ALA A 347 5.29 19.54 -15.46
C ALA A 347 3.76 19.47 -15.46
N GLU A 348 3.13 20.27 -14.61
CA GLU A 348 1.67 20.36 -14.49
C GLU A 348 1.26 21.76 -14.04
N ASP A 349 0.14 22.25 -14.55
CA ASP A 349 -0.52 23.45 -14.03
C ASP A 349 -1.99 23.17 -13.71
N GLN A 350 -2.37 23.51 -12.50
CA GLN A 350 -3.75 23.61 -12.06
C GLN A 350 -4.22 25.06 -12.24
N PHE A 351 -4.91 25.30 -13.36
CA PHE A 351 -5.33 26.62 -13.78
C PHE A 351 -6.78 26.92 -13.40
N LYS A 352 -6.99 27.90 -12.52
CA LYS A 352 -8.32 28.44 -12.18
C LYS A 352 -8.84 29.33 -13.30
N ALA A 353 -9.48 28.75 -14.29
CA ALA A 353 -10.02 29.48 -15.44
C ALA A 353 -11.10 30.49 -14.99
N THR A 354 -11.96 30.09 -14.05
CA THR A 354 -12.96 30.93 -13.38
C THR A 354 -13.05 30.60 -11.89
N SER A 355 -13.95 31.23 -11.14
CA SER A 355 -14.22 30.88 -9.74
C SER A 355 -14.92 29.51 -9.57
N TRP A 356 -15.41 28.94 -10.64
CA TRP A 356 -16.15 27.67 -10.66
C TRP A 356 -15.53 26.58 -11.57
N LEU A 357 -14.49 26.93 -12.35
CA LEU A 357 -13.81 26.00 -13.27
C LEU A 357 -12.31 26.01 -13.02
N THR A 358 -11.76 24.86 -12.68
CA THR A 358 -10.34 24.58 -12.59
C THR A 358 -9.97 23.53 -13.63
N LEU A 359 -8.89 23.75 -14.37
CA LEU A 359 -8.34 22.84 -15.38
C LEU A 359 -6.97 22.34 -14.91
N ASN A 360 -6.72 21.06 -15.01
CA ASN A 360 -5.42 20.45 -14.75
C ASN A 360 -4.85 19.96 -16.08
N VAL A 361 -3.63 20.35 -16.39
CA VAL A 361 -2.91 19.91 -17.58
C VAL A 361 -1.49 19.56 -17.18
N GLY A 362 -1.09 18.32 -17.41
CA GLY A 362 0.22 17.84 -17.03
C GLY A 362 0.80 16.83 -18.01
N VAL A 363 2.08 16.65 -17.93
CA VAL A 363 2.83 15.62 -18.66
C VAL A 363 3.97 15.10 -17.82
N ARG A 364 4.20 13.79 -17.87
CA ARG A 364 5.38 13.12 -17.33
C ARG A 364 6.08 12.37 -18.43
N GLN A 365 7.39 12.56 -18.56
CA GLN A 365 8.26 11.81 -19.44
C GLN A 365 9.13 10.90 -18.59
N THR A 366 9.07 9.60 -18.81
CA THR A 366 9.85 8.59 -18.09
C THR A 366 10.77 7.86 -19.05
N HIS A 367 12.03 7.67 -18.64
CA HIS A 367 13.00 6.81 -19.29
C HIS A 367 13.44 5.74 -18.29
N PHE A 368 13.30 4.48 -18.66
CA PHE A 368 13.75 3.32 -17.91
C PHE A 368 14.85 2.60 -18.69
N SER A 369 15.90 2.17 -17.98
CA SER A 369 16.98 1.36 -18.52
C SER A 369 17.31 0.24 -17.54
N GLY A 370 17.21 -1.00 -17.99
CA GLY A 370 17.42 -2.21 -17.21
C GLY A 370 17.49 -3.41 -18.15
N GLY A 371 16.81 -4.51 -17.87
CA GLY A 371 16.64 -5.65 -18.77
C GLY A 371 16.05 -5.28 -20.13
N VAL A 372 15.26 -4.20 -20.15
CA VAL A 372 14.77 -3.53 -21.36
C VAL A 372 15.04 -2.03 -21.26
N VAL A 373 15.01 -1.33 -22.39
CA VAL A 373 15.08 0.13 -22.45
C VAL A 373 13.77 0.68 -22.96
N GLU A 374 13.10 1.50 -22.17
CA GLU A 374 11.78 2.03 -22.51
C GLU A 374 11.67 3.54 -22.27
N ASN A 375 10.79 4.16 -23.06
CA ASN A 375 10.39 5.55 -22.90
C ASN A 375 8.86 5.62 -22.85
N ALA A 376 8.36 6.46 -21.94
CA ALA A 376 6.93 6.69 -21.81
C ALA A 376 6.64 8.18 -21.67
N THR A 377 5.68 8.66 -22.47
CA THR A 377 5.10 9.99 -22.36
C THR A 377 3.69 9.85 -21.81
N SER A 378 3.44 10.40 -20.63
CA SER A 378 2.18 10.25 -19.88
C SER A 378 1.47 11.61 -19.76
N PRO A 379 0.66 12.02 -20.77
CA PRO A 379 -0.15 13.23 -20.68
C PRO A 379 -1.32 13.02 -19.72
N ARG A 380 -1.74 14.09 -19.05
CA ARG A 380 -2.83 14.11 -18.07
C ARG A 380 -3.67 15.36 -18.22
N PHE A 381 -4.99 15.17 -18.28
CA PHE A 381 -5.96 16.25 -18.43
C PHE A 381 -7.07 16.07 -17.41
N GLY A 382 -7.40 17.10 -16.68
CA GLY A 382 -8.47 17.09 -15.72
C GLY A 382 -9.24 18.40 -15.70
N ALA A 383 -10.48 18.32 -15.26
CA ALA A 383 -11.32 19.48 -15.00
C ALA A 383 -12.15 19.27 -13.74
N SER A 384 -12.25 20.33 -12.95
CA SER A 384 -13.13 20.40 -11.77
C SER A 384 -14.10 21.57 -11.95
N VAL A 385 -15.40 21.28 -11.85
CA VAL A 385 -16.50 22.23 -12.02
C VAL A 385 -17.30 22.34 -10.72
N ARG A 386 -17.17 23.47 -10.03
CA ARG A 386 -17.96 23.76 -8.83
C ARG A 386 -19.25 24.48 -9.21
N VAL A 387 -20.40 23.89 -8.88
CA VAL A 387 -21.71 24.49 -9.16
C VAL A 387 -22.01 25.59 -8.12
N PRO A 388 -22.10 26.87 -8.55
CA PRO A 388 -22.39 27.96 -7.63
C PRO A 388 -23.74 27.76 -6.92
N GLY A 389 -23.79 28.03 -5.63
CA GLY A 389 -25.00 27.91 -4.79
C GLY A 389 -25.25 26.50 -4.21
N LEU A 390 -24.92 25.43 -4.92
CA LEU A 390 -25.01 24.07 -4.43
C LEU A 390 -23.72 23.58 -3.77
N ASN A 391 -22.59 24.17 -4.14
CA ASN A 391 -21.24 23.73 -3.76
C ASN A 391 -20.90 22.29 -4.20
N TRP A 392 -21.67 21.73 -5.13
CA TRP A 392 -21.32 20.43 -5.74
C TRP A 392 -20.13 20.61 -6.66
N THR A 393 -19.22 19.65 -6.63
CA THR A 393 -18.03 19.66 -7.49
C THR A 393 -18.05 18.43 -8.38
N PHE A 394 -18.17 18.65 -9.69
CA PHE A 394 -17.99 17.60 -10.69
C PHE A 394 -16.53 17.56 -11.13
N ARG A 395 -16.00 16.35 -11.28
CA ARG A 395 -14.62 16.08 -11.67
C ARG A 395 -14.60 15.23 -12.92
N GLY A 396 -13.66 15.49 -13.82
CA GLY A 396 -13.39 14.64 -14.97
C GLY A 396 -11.89 14.56 -15.18
N PHE A 397 -11.38 13.38 -15.51
CA PHE A 397 -9.97 13.13 -15.76
C PHE A 397 -9.79 12.15 -16.91
N TYR A 398 -8.72 12.37 -17.68
CA TYR A 398 -8.17 11.45 -18.64
C TYR A 398 -6.66 11.54 -18.62
N GLY A 399 -5.99 10.39 -18.52
CA GLY A 399 -4.53 10.38 -18.47
C GLY A 399 -3.92 9.04 -18.78
N HIS A 400 -2.62 9.10 -19.03
CA HIS A 400 -1.77 7.95 -19.25
C HIS A 400 -0.78 7.79 -18.09
N PHE A 401 -0.47 6.53 -17.77
CA PHE A 401 0.51 6.19 -16.75
C PHE A 401 1.47 5.14 -17.29
N TYR A 402 2.62 5.02 -16.65
CA TYR A 402 3.64 4.05 -16.97
C TYR A 402 4.27 3.54 -15.70
N GLN A 403 4.38 2.23 -15.58
CA GLN A 403 5.10 1.52 -14.55
C GLN A 403 6.25 0.76 -15.19
N ALA A 404 7.48 0.97 -14.68
CA ALA A 404 8.66 0.25 -15.16
C ALA A 404 8.59 -1.23 -14.75
N PRO A 405 9.11 -2.16 -15.60
CA PRO A 405 9.18 -3.56 -15.23
C PRO A 405 10.20 -3.79 -14.10
N PRO A 406 10.04 -4.88 -13.31
CA PRO A 406 11.08 -5.31 -12.39
C PRO A 406 12.39 -5.61 -13.14
N LEU A 407 13.53 -5.39 -12.52
CA LEU A 407 14.84 -5.74 -13.13
C LEU A 407 15.03 -7.25 -13.23
N LEU A 408 14.58 -7.98 -12.20
CA LEU A 408 14.60 -9.44 -12.15
C LEU A 408 13.25 -9.95 -12.62
N THR A 409 13.12 -10.21 -13.91
CA THR A 409 11.88 -10.72 -14.54
C THR A 409 11.80 -12.24 -14.52
N ALA A 410 12.94 -12.91 -14.51
CA ALA A 410 13.08 -14.30 -14.10
C ALA A 410 14.43 -14.37 -13.42
N SER A 411 14.53 -15.07 -12.31
CA SER A 411 15.79 -15.28 -11.65
C SER A 411 16.75 -16.04 -12.55
N GLY A 412 18.06 -15.80 -12.41
CA GLY A 412 19.08 -16.53 -13.14
C GLY A 412 18.90 -18.05 -13.07
N PRO A 413 18.58 -18.62 -11.90
CA PRO A 413 18.27 -20.04 -11.77
C PRO A 413 17.03 -20.49 -12.51
N LEU A 414 15.98 -19.71 -12.49
CA LEU A 414 14.78 -20.00 -13.27
C LEU A 414 15.06 -19.87 -14.77
N VAL A 415 15.87 -18.90 -15.19
CA VAL A 415 16.32 -18.77 -16.57
C VAL A 415 17.16 -19.98 -16.99
N ASP A 416 18.09 -20.42 -16.16
CA ASP A 416 18.92 -21.58 -16.44
C ASP A 416 18.07 -22.86 -16.48
N PHE A 417 17.13 -23.01 -15.55
CA PHE A 417 16.18 -24.13 -15.55
C PHE A 417 15.30 -24.12 -16.81
N VAL A 418 14.68 -23.00 -17.13
CA VAL A 418 13.83 -22.82 -18.32
C VAL A 418 14.62 -23.11 -19.60
N THR A 419 15.85 -22.61 -19.70
CA THR A 419 16.73 -22.85 -20.84
C THR A 419 17.09 -24.33 -20.94
N SER A 420 17.39 -24.99 -19.83
CA SER A 420 17.70 -26.42 -19.78
C SER A 420 16.53 -27.30 -20.21
N GLN A 421 15.29 -26.86 -19.93
CA GLN A 421 14.07 -27.54 -20.35
C GLN A 421 13.55 -27.11 -21.73
N ASN A 422 14.29 -26.24 -22.41
CA ASN A 422 13.92 -25.67 -23.71
C ASN A 422 12.55 -24.92 -23.69
N LEU A 423 12.26 -24.27 -22.59
CA LEU A 423 11.11 -23.39 -22.44
C LEU A 423 11.46 -21.97 -22.92
N GLY A 424 10.50 -21.26 -23.50
CA GLY A 424 10.68 -19.88 -23.93
C GLY A 424 10.68 -18.91 -22.74
N PHE A 425 11.48 -17.87 -22.83
CA PHE A 425 11.48 -16.75 -21.89
C PHE A 425 11.22 -15.45 -22.63
N ILE A 426 10.27 -14.67 -22.16
CA ILE A 426 9.90 -13.36 -22.71
C ILE A 426 10.20 -12.29 -21.66
N PRO A 427 11.12 -11.34 -21.94
CA PRO A 427 11.35 -10.22 -21.03
C PRO A 427 10.08 -9.41 -20.80
N LEU A 428 9.82 -9.08 -19.54
CA LEU A 428 8.68 -8.23 -19.19
C LEU A 428 8.87 -6.82 -19.76
N ARG A 429 7.75 -6.24 -20.21
CA ARG A 429 7.66 -4.86 -20.68
C ARG A 429 6.92 -4.03 -19.63
N GLY A 430 7.20 -2.74 -19.60
CA GLY A 430 6.53 -1.83 -18.68
C GLY A 430 5.02 -1.76 -18.91
N GLU A 431 4.29 -1.72 -17.81
CA GLU A 431 2.84 -1.54 -17.82
C GLU A 431 2.46 -0.14 -18.30
N ARG A 432 1.41 -0.05 -19.10
CA ARG A 432 0.91 1.21 -19.66
C ARG A 432 -0.59 1.30 -19.50
N ASP A 433 -1.02 2.31 -18.75
CA ASP A 433 -2.41 2.53 -18.43
C ASP A 433 -3.00 3.72 -19.17
N GLU A 434 -4.24 3.56 -19.61
CA GLU A 434 -5.12 4.62 -20.08
C GLU A 434 -6.30 4.71 -19.11
N GLU A 435 -6.36 5.76 -18.31
CA GLU A 435 -7.41 5.97 -17.31
C GLU A 435 -8.36 7.08 -17.72
N SER A 436 -9.66 6.83 -17.53
CA SER A 436 -10.70 7.86 -17.52
C SER A 436 -11.51 7.76 -16.23
N GLN A 437 -11.73 8.90 -15.58
CA GLN A 437 -12.47 8.98 -14.32
C GLN A 437 -13.43 10.16 -14.33
N PHE A 438 -14.63 9.97 -13.77
CA PHE A 438 -15.61 11.01 -13.56
C PHE A 438 -16.17 10.89 -12.14
N GLY A 439 -16.33 12.02 -11.47
CA GLY A 439 -16.81 12.01 -10.10
C GLY A 439 -17.63 13.24 -9.74
N VAL A 440 -18.32 13.13 -8.62
CA VAL A 440 -19.03 14.24 -8.00
C VAL A 440 -18.83 14.22 -6.49
N SER A 441 -18.50 15.37 -5.93
CA SER A 441 -18.47 15.62 -4.49
C SER A 441 -19.63 16.48 -4.09
N ILE A 442 -20.42 16.04 -3.11
CA ILE A 442 -21.65 16.67 -2.65
C ILE A 442 -21.54 16.95 -1.14
N PRO A 443 -21.08 18.14 -0.75
CA PRO A 443 -21.13 18.55 0.65
C PRO A 443 -22.56 18.97 1.05
N ALA A 444 -23.07 18.44 2.14
CA ALA A 444 -24.40 18.78 2.64
C ALA A 444 -24.44 18.77 4.18
N LYS A 445 -24.61 19.92 4.82
CA LYS A 445 -24.72 20.06 6.29
C LYS A 445 -23.56 19.39 7.05
N GLY A 446 -22.34 19.49 6.50
CA GLY A 446 -21.14 18.87 7.06
C GLY A 446 -20.92 17.38 6.67
N TRP A 447 -21.90 16.73 6.02
CA TRP A 447 -21.68 15.45 5.36
C TRP A 447 -20.97 15.68 4.03
N THR A 448 -20.12 14.73 3.64
CA THR A 448 -19.51 14.70 2.32
C THR A 448 -19.83 13.35 1.68
N LEU A 449 -20.46 13.41 0.52
CA LEU A 449 -20.69 12.27 -0.35
C LEU A 449 -19.84 12.44 -1.61
N ASP A 450 -18.94 11.51 -1.85
CA ASP A 450 -18.17 11.40 -3.07
C ASP A 450 -18.59 10.15 -3.84
N VAL A 451 -18.84 10.31 -5.14
CA VAL A 451 -19.14 9.20 -6.05
C VAL A 451 -18.25 9.36 -7.28
N ASP A 452 -17.48 8.33 -7.58
CA ASP A 452 -16.58 8.30 -8.72
C ASP A 452 -16.84 7.07 -9.58
N THR A 453 -16.77 7.19 -10.90
CA THR A 453 -16.71 6.09 -11.85
C THR A 453 -15.37 6.11 -12.54
N PHE A 454 -14.77 4.95 -12.77
CA PHE A 454 -13.46 4.83 -13.35
C PHE A 454 -13.42 3.71 -14.40
N ARG A 455 -12.49 3.88 -15.33
CA ARG A 455 -12.15 2.88 -16.32
C ARG A 455 -10.67 2.99 -16.63
N THR A 456 -9.93 1.91 -16.40
CA THR A 456 -8.51 1.77 -16.72
C THR A 456 -8.35 0.65 -17.74
N ARG A 457 -7.72 0.96 -18.87
CA ARG A 457 -7.24 -0.01 -19.85
C ARG A 457 -5.75 -0.14 -19.65
N VAL A 458 -5.30 -1.38 -19.54
CA VAL A 458 -3.91 -1.69 -19.25
C VAL A 458 -3.34 -2.53 -20.37
N ASN A 459 -2.11 -2.22 -20.77
CA ASN A 459 -1.27 -3.07 -21.60
C ASN A 459 -0.09 -3.54 -20.78
N ASN A 460 0.24 -4.81 -20.85
CA ASN A 460 1.22 -5.50 -20.01
C ASN A 460 0.87 -5.34 -18.52
N PHE A 461 -0.33 -5.75 -18.14
CA PHE A 461 -0.77 -5.73 -16.74
C PHE A 461 0.15 -6.59 -15.90
N PHE A 462 0.76 -6.01 -14.88
CA PHE A 462 1.65 -6.72 -13.98
C PHE A 462 0.88 -7.55 -12.97
N ASP A 463 1.27 -8.80 -12.92
CA ASP A 463 0.83 -9.79 -11.96
C ASP A 463 2.04 -10.63 -11.51
N HIS A 464 1.84 -11.60 -10.68
CA HIS A 464 2.87 -12.53 -10.25
C HIS A 464 2.29 -13.92 -10.04
N ASN A 465 3.17 -14.92 -10.05
CA ASN A 465 2.82 -16.29 -9.78
C ASN A 465 3.84 -16.90 -8.82
N ASN A 466 3.48 -18.00 -8.18
CA ASN A 466 4.35 -18.70 -7.25
C ASN A 466 5.14 -19.81 -7.95
N VAL A 467 6.29 -20.13 -7.37
CA VAL A 467 7.03 -21.35 -7.73
C VAL A 467 6.48 -22.50 -6.90
N GLY A 468 5.60 -23.31 -7.50
CA GLY A 468 4.93 -24.41 -6.79
C GLY A 468 4.09 -23.90 -5.62
N ASN A 469 4.18 -24.59 -4.48
CA ASN A 469 3.50 -24.22 -3.23
C ASN A 469 4.37 -23.33 -2.32
N SER A 470 5.39 -22.68 -2.87
CA SER A 470 6.26 -21.78 -2.12
C SER A 470 5.74 -20.34 -2.14
N ASP A 471 6.26 -19.51 -1.25
CA ASP A 471 6.05 -18.07 -1.23
C ASP A 471 7.10 -17.31 -2.07
N ILE A 472 7.67 -18.00 -3.05
CA ILE A 472 8.62 -17.45 -4.02
C ILE A 472 7.82 -16.98 -5.23
N PHE A 473 7.67 -15.66 -5.34
CA PHE A 473 6.92 -15.03 -6.43
C PHE A 473 7.84 -14.69 -7.60
N PHE A 474 7.35 -14.90 -8.79
CA PHE A 474 7.95 -14.37 -10.00
C PHE A 474 6.93 -13.52 -10.78
N PRO A 475 7.36 -12.38 -11.35
CA PRO A 475 6.46 -11.48 -12.03
C PRO A 475 6.03 -12.06 -13.39
N VAL A 476 4.77 -11.81 -13.73
CA VAL A 476 4.18 -12.09 -15.04
C VAL A 476 3.53 -10.84 -15.58
N THR A 477 3.26 -10.80 -16.89
CA THR A 477 2.41 -9.79 -17.51
C THR A 477 1.28 -10.45 -18.28
N ILE A 478 0.08 -9.89 -18.16
CA ILE A 478 -1.06 -10.21 -19.01
C ILE A 478 -1.08 -9.16 -20.14
N ASP A 479 -1.23 -9.56 -21.39
CA ASP A 479 -1.17 -8.66 -22.56
C ASP A 479 -2.07 -7.44 -22.41
N GLY A 480 -3.28 -7.64 -21.88
CA GLY A 480 -4.22 -6.56 -21.62
C GLY A 480 -5.09 -6.81 -20.40
N ALA A 481 -5.44 -5.73 -19.71
CA ALA A 481 -6.47 -5.76 -18.68
C ALA A 481 -7.48 -4.61 -18.87
N LEU A 482 -8.68 -4.84 -18.37
CA LEU A 482 -9.71 -3.81 -18.28
C LEU A 482 -10.31 -3.82 -16.90
N ILE A 483 -10.08 -2.74 -16.16
CA ILE A 483 -10.61 -2.53 -14.83
C ILE A 483 -11.59 -1.36 -14.89
N ARG A 484 -12.81 -1.55 -14.39
CA ARG A 484 -13.84 -0.51 -14.41
C ARG A 484 -14.82 -0.67 -13.28
N GLY A 485 -15.38 0.43 -12.84
CA GLY A 485 -16.34 0.39 -11.76
C GLY A 485 -16.81 1.77 -11.33
N TRP A 486 -17.44 1.77 -10.16
CA TRP A 486 -17.80 3.00 -9.45
C TRP A 486 -17.61 2.83 -7.95
N GLU A 487 -17.32 3.92 -7.31
CA GLU A 487 -16.99 4.01 -5.90
C GLU A 487 -17.82 5.07 -5.21
N LEU A 488 -18.09 4.86 -3.93
CA LEU A 488 -18.79 5.80 -3.08
C LEU A 488 -18.06 5.93 -1.76
N THR A 489 -17.88 7.18 -1.31
CA THR A 489 -17.45 7.49 0.05
C THR A 489 -18.46 8.45 0.67
N LEU A 490 -18.97 8.09 1.83
CA LEU A 490 -19.82 8.96 2.64
C LEU A 490 -19.18 9.15 4.01
N ARG A 491 -18.92 10.40 4.39
CA ARG A 491 -18.39 10.74 5.71
C ARG A 491 -19.32 11.74 6.40
N SER A 492 -19.65 11.47 7.65
CA SER A 492 -20.48 12.40 8.45
C SER A 492 -19.62 13.49 9.09
N PRO A 493 -20.20 14.65 9.42
CA PRO A 493 -19.61 15.52 10.43
C PRO A 493 -19.62 14.83 11.80
N ARG A 494 -18.99 15.42 12.79
CA ARG A 494 -19.16 14.98 14.18
C ARG A 494 -20.58 15.27 14.67
N ILE A 495 -21.43 14.25 14.66
CA ILE A 495 -22.84 14.31 15.07
C ILE A 495 -22.90 14.49 16.59
N GLY A 496 -23.46 15.62 17.06
CA GLY A 496 -23.58 15.92 18.48
C GLY A 496 -22.23 15.94 19.24
N ARG A 497 -21.11 16.15 18.53
CA ARG A 497 -19.73 16.05 19.02
C ARG A 497 -19.33 14.65 19.54
N ARG A 498 -20.15 13.62 19.29
CA ARG A 498 -19.98 12.29 19.88
C ARG A 498 -19.82 11.16 18.87
N ALA A 499 -20.29 11.32 17.66
CA ALA A 499 -20.24 10.26 16.66
C ALA A 499 -19.72 10.77 15.33
N GLN A 500 -18.91 9.98 14.65
CA GLN A 500 -18.53 10.16 13.25
C GLN A 500 -18.76 8.83 12.54
N LEU A 501 -19.44 8.88 11.39
CA LEU A 501 -19.82 7.71 10.61
C LEU A 501 -19.15 7.78 9.24
N TYR A 502 -18.80 6.62 8.70
CA TYR A 502 -18.32 6.50 7.34
C TYR A 502 -18.93 5.29 6.65
N VAL A 503 -19.04 5.42 5.33
CA VAL A 503 -19.36 4.31 4.43
C VAL A 503 -18.43 4.42 3.24
N THR A 504 -17.78 3.33 2.88
CA THR A 504 -17.05 3.19 1.63
C THR A 504 -17.60 2.00 0.86
N TYR A 505 -17.83 2.17 -0.43
CA TYR A 505 -18.36 1.12 -1.29
C TYR A 505 -17.69 1.18 -2.65
N SER A 506 -17.37 0.01 -3.19
CA SER A 506 -16.90 -0.15 -4.56
C SER A 506 -17.66 -1.28 -5.26
N ASN A 507 -18.05 -1.02 -6.49
CA ASN A 507 -18.47 -2.05 -7.44
C ASN A 507 -17.51 -2.02 -8.61
N GLN A 508 -16.81 -3.11 -8.87
CA GLN A 508 -15.78 -3.17 -9.89
C GLN A 508 -15.81 -4.49 -10.67
N ILE A 509 -15.19 -4.46 -11.83
CA ILE A 509 -14.91 -5.63 -12.66
C ILE A 509 -13.45 -5.50 -13.13
N ALA A 510 -12.65 -6.52 -12.88
CA ALA A 510 -11.28 -6.64 -13.34
C ALA A 510 -11.16 -7.87 -14.25
N THR A 511 -10.77 -7.66 -15.50
CA THR A 511 -10.64 -8.72 -16.50
C THR A 511 -9.30 -8.64 -17.22
N GLY A 512 -8.66 -9.79 -17.41
CA GLY A 512 -7.51 -9.97 -18.28
C GLY A 512 -7.92 -10.37 -19.69
N SER A 513 -7.00 -10.24 -20.65
CA SER A 513 -7.15 -10.70 -22.04
C SER A 513 -5.80 -10.86 -22.73
N GLY A 514 -5.72 -11.77 -23.68
CA GLY A 514 -4.48 -12.08 -24.40
C GLY A 514 -3.58 -13.08 -23.62
N ALA A 515 -2.33 -13.19 -24.02
CA ALA A 515 -1.37 -14.13 -23.43
C ALA A 515 -0.89 -13.65 -22.06
N ILE A 516 -0.54 -14.60 -21.19
CA ILE A 516 0.18 -14.36 -19.95
C ILE A 516 1.64 -14.64 -20.25
N ASN A 517 2.49 -13.63 -20.13
CA ASN A 517 3.89 -13.67 -20.54
C ASN A 517 4.82 -13.38 -19.36
N GLY A 518 6.04 -13.85 -19.49
CA GLY A 518 7.08 -13.68 -18.47
C GLY A 518 7.13 -14.86 -17.51
N GLY A 519 8.25 -15.05 -16.85
CA GLY A 519 8.47 -16.19 -15.98
C GLY A 519 8.72 -17.51 -16.73
N LEU A 520 8.31 -18.63 -16.14
CA LEU A 520 8.72 -19.96 -16.57
C LEU A 520 7.91 -20.57 -17.72
N THR A 521 6.74 -20.07 -18.03
CA THR A 521 5.86 -20.63 -19.04
C THR A 521 5.04 -19.54 -19.72
N ASP A 522 4.77 -19.72 -21.00
CA ASP A 522 3.70 -18.99 -21.68
C ASP A 522 2.38 -19.67 -21.31
N PHE A 523 1.53 -18.96 -20.62
CA PHE A 523 0.16 -19.43 -20.37
C PHE A 523 -0.74 -18.91 -21.50
N GLU A 524 -1.52 -19.77 -22.07
CA GLU A 524 -2.56 -19.35 -23.01
C GLU A 524 -3.82 -18.98 -22.22
N PRO A 525 -4.46 -17.85 -22.52
CA PRO A 525 -5.74 -17.52 -21.90
C PRO A 525 -6.79 -18.57 -22.31
N PRO A 526 -7.87 -18.73 -21.51
CA PRO A 526 -8.97 -19.63 -21.89
C PRO A 526 -9.45 -19.36 -23.30
N GLU A 527 -9.49 -20.39 -24.15
CA GLU A 527 -9.69 -20.26 -25.62
C GLU A 527 -11.04 -19.63 -26.02
N ASP A 528 -12.04 -19.62 -25.14
CA ASP A 528 -13.43 -19.40 -25.53
C ASP A 528 -13.94 -17.96 -25.40
N GLU A 529 -13.28 -17.03 -24.71
CA GLU A 529 -13.90 -15.74 -24.41
C GLU A 529 -13.06 -14.50 -24.74
N GLY A 530 -11.82 -14.61 -25.11
CA GLY A 530 -10.91 -13.47 -25.30
C GLY A 530 -10.72 -12.60 -24.06
N ARG A 531 -11.47 -12.88 -22.99
CA ARG A 531 -11.38 -12.23 -21.67
C ARG A 531 -11.71 -13.22 -20.57
N PHE A 532 -10.93 -13.12 -19.46
CA PHE A 532 -11.13 -13.87 -18.24
C PHE A 532 -11.19 -12.92 -17.04
N LEU A 533 -11.78 -13.35 -15.93
CA LEU A 533 -11.73 -12.60 -14.67
C LEU A 533 -10.33 -12.70 -14.09
N LEU A 534 -9.81 -11.59 -13.59
CA LEU A 534 -8.63 -11.65 -12.72
C LEU A 534 -9.04 -12.29 -11.38
N ASP A 535 -8.15 -13.06 -10.79
CA ASP A 535 -8.35 -13.69 -9.47
C ASP A 535 -8.66 -12.68 -8.35
N HIS A 536 -8.16 -11.45 -8.51
CA HIS A 536 -8.45 -10.30 -7.63
C HIS A 536 -9.82 -9.65 -7.88
N ASP A 537 -10.66 -10.16 -8.79
CA ASP A 537 -11.98 -9.58 -9.02
C ASP A 537 -12.92 -9.87 -7.86
N GLN A 538 -13.13 -8.90 -6.98
CA GLN A 538 -14.23 -8.89 -6.02
C GLN A 538 -15.24 -7.85 -6.45
N ARG A 539 -16.41 -8.29 -6.88
CA ARG A 539 -17.43 -7.44 -7.50
C ARG A 539 -17.92 -6.31 -6.60
N ASN A 540 -18.12 -6.57 -5.32
CA ASN A 540 -18.61 -5.59 -4.37
C ASN A 540 -17.78 -5.64 -3.08
N THR A 541 -17.32 -4.47 -2.65
CA THR A 541 -16.60 -4.26 -1.38
C THR A 541 -17.29 -3.12 -0.64
N LEU A 542 -17.69 -3.35 0.61
CA LEU A 542 -18.38 -2.36 1.45
C LEU A 542 -17.76 -2.34 2.84
N HIS A 543 -17.46 -1.13 3.33
CA HIS A 543 -17.20 -0.87 4.73
C HIS A 543 -18.24 0.11 5.28
N VAL A 544 -18.76 -0.18 6.45
CA VAL A 544 -19.66 0.71 7.22
C VAL A 544 -19.13 0.76 8.64
N GLY A 545 -18.74 1.94 9.06
CA GLY A 545 -18.18 2.08 10.38
C GLY A 545 -18.43 3.43 11.04
N GLY A 546 -17.92 3.56 12.25
CA GLY A 546 -18.02 4.80 12.97
C GLY A 546 -17.26 4.81 14.28
N ASN A 547 -16.91 6.03 14.70
CA ASN A 547 -16.23 6.34 15.93
C ASN A 547 -17.17 7.07 16.87
N PHE A 548 -17.27 6.63 18.13
CA PHE A 548 -18.23 7.12 19.12
C PHE A 548 -17.49 7.55 20.39
N THR A 549 -17.53 8.84 20.69
CA THR A 549 -17.04 9.36 21.98
C THR A 549 -18.08 9.06 23.06
N LEU A 550 -17.68 8.30 24.06
CA LEU A 550 -18.49 7.88 25.19
C LEU A 550 -18.19 8.75 26.44
N PRO A 551 -19.07 8.72 27.47
CA PRO A 551 -18.78 9.35 28.75
C PRO A 551 -17.46 8.83 29.37
N TRP A 552 -16.96 9.58 30.38
CA TRP A 552 -15.78 9.21 31.19
C TRP A 552 -14.48 9.04 30.38
N ARG A 553 -14.26 9.83 29.32
CA ARG A 553 -13.10 9.76 28.42
C ARG A 553 -12.93 8.38 27.79
N SER A 554 -14.04 7.78 27.36
CA SER A 554 -14.04 6.50 26.65
C SER A 554 -14.44 6.72 25.21
N TYR A 555 -14.09 5.77 24.36
CA TYR A 555 -14.58 5.71 22.99
C TYR A 555 -14.94 4.27 22.61
N ALA A 556 -15.78 4.14 21.62
CA ALA A 556 -16.02 2.89 20.90
C ALA A 556 -15.91 3.16 19.40
N SER A 557 -15.38 2.22 18.67
CA SER A 557 -15.39 2.24 17.22
C SER A 557 -15.74 0.87 16.66
N THR A 558 -16.28 0.87 15.46
CA THR A 558 -16.72 -0.35 14.79
C THR A 558 -16.51 -0.22 13.29
N ASP A 559 -16.24 -1.35 12.66
CA ASP A 559 -16.28 -1.53 11.22
C ASP A 559 -17.02 -2.82 10.86
N ILE A 560 -17.83 -2.75 9.82
CA ILE A 560 -18.49 -3.90 9.19
C ILE A 560 -17.97 -3.96 7.77
N TYR A 561 -17.28 -5.04 7.45
CA TYR A 561 -16.82 -5.34 6.11
C TYR A 561 -17.73 -6.36 5.44
N TYR A 562 -18.08 -6.10 4.18
CA TYR A 562 -18.74 -7.05 3.30
C TYR A 562 -17.96 -7.15 1.98
N GLY A 563 -17.62 -8.38 1.58
CA GLY A 563 -17.09 -8.74 0.28
C GLY A 563 -18.01 -9.71 -0.45
N SER A 564 -18.21 -9.53 -1.75
CA SER A 564 -19.08 -10.42 -2.54
C SER A 564 -18.43 -11.75 -2.93
N GLY A 565 -17.18 -11.96 -2.55
CA GLY A 565 -16.35 -13.10 -2.92
C GLY A 565 -15.46 -12.80 -4.13
N PHE A 566 -14.25 -13.35 -4.10
CA PHE A 566 -13.27 -13.24 -5.18
C PHE A 566 -13.59 -14.20 -6.32
N ALA A 567 -13.05 -13.91 -7.50
CA ALA A 567 -13.20 -14.76 -8.67
C ALA A 567 -12.59 -16.14 -8.43
N LEU A 568 -13.19 -17.14 -9.08
CA LEU A 568 -12.68 -18.49 -9.19
C LEU A 568 -12.15 -18.71 -10.61
N GLU A 569 -11.03 -19.37 -10.74
CA GLU A 569 -10.42 -19.65 -12.04
C GLU A 569 -11.25 -20.67 -12.87
N ASP A 570 -11.95 -21.61 -12.19
CA ASP A 570 -12.56 -22.79 -12.82
C ASP A 570 -14.10 -22.72 -12.96
N GLY A 571 -14.59 -21.83 -13.80
CA GLY A 571 -15.99 -21.87 -14.25
C GLY A 571 -17.06 -21.60 -13.19
N PRO A 572 -18.35 -21.89 -13.47
CA PRO A 572 -19.42 -21.55 -12.53
C PRO A 572 -19.40 -22.43 -11.24
N PRO A 573 -19.58 -21.81 -10.03
CA PRO A 573 -19.80 -20.38 -9.85
C PRO A 573 -18.51 -19.59 -10.07
N PHE A 574 -18.57 -18.47 -10.79
CA PHE A 574 -17.39 -17.64 -11.12
C PHE A 574 -16.82 -16.86 -9.94
N HIS A 575 -17.46 -16.88 -8.77
CA HIS A 575 -17.02 -16.22 -7.56
C HIS A 575 -17.30 -17.08 -6.33
N LEU A 576 -16.43 -16.95 -5.34
CA LEU A 576 -16.67 -17.46 -4.00
C LEU A 576 -17.91 -16.82 -3.34
N PRO A 577 -18.51 -17.46 -2.33
CA PRO A 577 -19.64 -16.87 -1.61
C PRO A 577 -19.29 -15.56 -0.93
N GLY A 578 -20.24 -14.64 -0.92
CA GLY A 578 -20.10 -13.36 -0.19
C GLY A 578 -19.94 -13.58 1.31
N HIS A 579 -19.18 -12.69 1.94
CA HIS A 579 -18.80 -12.81 3.34
C HIS A 579 -18.88 -11.48 4.08
N THR A 580 -18.94 -11.54 5.41
CA THR A 580 -19.02 -10.36 6.27
C THR A 580 -18.23 -10.58 7.54
N THR A 581 -17.43 -9.59 7.93
CA THR A 581 -16.77 -9.51 9.24
C THR A 581 -17.22 -8.28 10.00
N PHE A 582 -17.01 -8.30 11.31
CA PHE A 582 -17.36 -7.22 12.22
C PHE A 582 -16.26 -7.01 13.23
N ASP A 583 -15.75 -5.78 13.30
CA ASP A 583 -14.63 -5.37 14.13
C ASP A 583 -15.06 -4.30 15.12
N VAL A 584 -14.51 -4.34 16.33
CA VAL A 584 -14.81 -3.41 17.42
C VAL A 584 -13.54 -3.00 18.16
N SER A 585 -13.46 -1.72 18.50
CA SER A 585 -12.48 -1.20 19.46
C SER A 585 -13.19 -0.46 20.58
N LEU A 586 -12.70 -0.64 21.80
CA LEU A 586 -13.15 0.07 22.99
C LEU A 586 -11.93 0.67 23.69
N GLY A 587 -11.94 1.96 23.89
CA GLY A 587 -10.84 2.66 24.54
C GLY A 587 -11.27 3.52 25.72
N LYS A 588 -10.37 3.70 26.68
CA LYS A 588 -10.56 4.54 27.85
C LYS A 588 -9.27 5.23 28.28
N ASP A 589 -9.36 6.54 28.46
CA ASP A 589 -8.28 7.33 29.06
C ASP A 589 -8.45 7.48 30.57
N PHE A 590 -7.39 7.20 31.31
CA PHE A 590 -7.25 7.44 32.75
C PHE A 590 -6.36 8.68 32.95
N GLY A 591 -6.98 9.84 33.02
CA GLY A 591 -6.27 11.12 33.05
C GLY A 591 -5.64 11.42 31.67
N GLN A 592 -4.44 12.00 31.70
CA GLN A 592 -3.67 12.31 30.48
C GLN A 592 -2.54 11.31 30.21
N ARG A 593 -2.20 10.49 31.22
CA ARG A 593 -1.01 9.64 31.18
C ARG A 593 -1.25 8.20 30.74
N PHE A 594 -2.40 7.64 31.08
CA PHE A 594 -2.69 6.23 30.79
C PHE A 594 -3.92 6.08 29.94
N SER A 595 -3.87 5.14 28.99
CA SER A 595 -5.06 4.66 28.28
C SER A 595 -4.99 3.16 28.09
N ILE A 596 -6.18 2.56 28.00
CA ILE A 596 -6.38 1.15 27.67
C ILE A 596 -7.26 1.09 26.44
N THR A 597 -6.88 0.27 25.47
CA THR A 597 -7.69 -0.05 24.28
C THR A 597 -7.85 -1.56 24.17
N ILE A 598 -9.05 -2.01 23.92
CA ILE A 598 -9.38 -3.41 23.62
C ILE A 598 -9.85 -3.46 22.18
N ASN A 599 -9.19 -4.24 21.34
CA ASN A 599 -9.61 -4.50 19.96
C ASN A 599 -10.12 -5.95 19.86
N ALA A 600 -11.21 -6.13 19.14
CA ALA A 600 -11.71 -7.43 18.74
C ALA A 600 -11.99 -7.41 17.23
N LEU A 601 -11.17 -8.11 16.45
CA LEU A 601 -11.34 -8.26 15.01
C LEU A 601 -12.06 -9.57 14.73
N ASN A 602 -12.88 -9.58 13.67
CA ASN A 602 -13.73 -10.71 13.33
C ASN A 602 -14.49 -11.25 14.56
N VAL A 603 -15.23 -10.38 15.24
CA VAL A 603 -15.93 -10.66 16.52
C VAL A 603 -16.79 -11.91 16.43
N ALA A 604 -17.42 -12.16 15.27
CA ALA A 604 -18.26 -13.33 15.02
C ALA A 604 -17.47 -14.63 14.79
N ASN A 605 -16.14 -14.56 14.76
CA ASN A 605 -15.25 -15.68 14.45
C ASN A 605 -15.62 -16.42 13.17
N ARG A 606 -15.92 -15.67 12.11
CA ARG A 606 -16.25 -16.23 10.81
C ARG A 606 -15.00 -16.70 10.11
N ARG A 607 -14.95 -18.01 9.79
CA ARG A 607 -13.92 -18.62 8.96
C ARG A 607 -14.55 -18.96 7.62
N PHE A 608 -14.07 -18.39 6.56
CA PHE A 608 -14.54 -18.62 5.19
C PHE A 608 -13.35 -18.53 4.25
N LEU A 609 -13.51 -19.16 3.11
CA LEU A 609 -12.53 -19.13 2.05
C LEU A 609 -12.49 -17.73 1.43
N LEU A 610 -11.34 -17.08 1.47
CA LEU A 610 -11.09 -15.81 0.80
C LEU A 610 -10.71 -16.04 -0.64
N ASP A 611 -9.81 -17.00 -0.87
CA ASP A 611 -9.25 -17.30 -2.16
C ASP A 611 -8.85 -18.77 -2.24
N ASN A 612 -8.88 -19.34 -3.43
CA ASN A 612 -8.37 -20.65 -3.76
C ASN A 612 -7.78 -20.69 -5.18
N SER A 613 -7.25 -19.57 -5.64
CA SER A 613 -6.58 -19.51 -6.93
C SER A 613 -5.31 -20.36 -6.92
N LEU A 614 -4.97 -20.93 -8.05
CA LEU A 614 -3.72 -21.68 -8.22
C LEU A 614 -2.50 -20.75 -8.37
N THR A 615 -2.75 -19.49 -8.65
CA THR A 615 -1.71 -18.50 -8.96
C THR A 615 -1.00 -17.94 -7.73
N PHE A 616 -1.60 -18.04 -6.53
CA PHE A 616 -1.08 -17.37 -5.32
C PHE A 616 -0.85 -18.35 -4.14
N GLY A 617 -0.21 -19.46 -4.37
CA GLY A 617 0.09 -20.41 -3.28
C GLY A 617 -1.14 -21.09 -2.71
N GLY A 618 -2.25 -21.10 -3.44
CA GLY A 618 -3.41 -21.91 -3.15
C GLY A 618 -4.46 -21.26 -2.26
N THR A 619 -4.98 -22.01 -1.32
CA THR A 619 -6.16 -21.67 -0.53
C THR A 619 -5.84 -20.72 0.62
N HIS A 620 -6.62 -19.63 0.76
CA HIS A 620 -6.50 -18.67 1.85
C HIS A 620 -7.81 -18.50 2.61
N TYR A 621 -7.75 -18.64 3.93
CA TYR A 621 -8.91 -18.45 4.81
C TYR A 621 -8.84 -17.15 5.58
N GLN A 622 -10.00 -16.53 5.78
CA GLN A 622 -10.17 -15.40 6.68
C GLN A 622 -9.57 -15.72 8.06
N ASN A 623 -8.80 -14.79 8.62
CA ASN A 623 -8.25 -14.93 9.96
C ASN A 623 -9.34 -15.14 11.03
N PRO A 624 -9.09 -15.96 12.06
CA PRO A 624 -10.01 -16.16 13.17
C PRO A 624 -10.19 -14.87 13.98
N ARG A 625 -11.09 -14.91 14.97
CA ARG A 625 -11.25 -13.77 15.88
C ARG A 625 -9.96 -13.48 16.64
N GLU A 626 -9.50 -12.25 16.52
CA GLU A 626 -8.37 -11.70 17.25
C GLU A 626 -8.87 -10.77 18.36
N ILE A 627 -8.36 -10.93 19.58
CA ILE A 627 -8.63 -10.03 20.69
C ILE A 627 -7.30 -9.56 21.26
N THR A 628 -7.11 -8.24 21.29
CA THR A 628 -5.90 -7.61 21.84
C THR A 628 -6.25 -6.54 22.86
N VAL A 629 -5.42 -6.41 23.86
CA VAL A 629 -5.46 -5.32 24.86
C VAL A 629 -4.18 -4.52 24.73
N GLN A 630 -4.30 -3.22 24.57
CA GLN A 630 -3.17 -2.29 24.50
C GLN A 630 -3.21 -1.33 25.68
N LEU A 631 -2.09 -1.17 26.33
CA LEU A 631 -1.82 -0.17 27.36
C LEU A 631 -0.93 0.91 26.76
N ARG A 632 -1.25 2.17 27.01
CA ARG A 632 -0.45 3.33 26.60
C ARG A 632 -0.10 4.15 27.84
N TRP A 633 1.16 4.42 28.03
CA TRP A 633 1.67 5.30 29.08
C TRP A 633 2.44 6.47 28.48
N ARG A 634 1.98 7.69 28.78
CA ARG A 634 2.62 8.95 28.39
C ARG A 634 3.39 9.54 29.55
N PHE A 635 4.60 9.98 29.31
CA PHE A 635 5.48 10.57 30.30
C PHE A 635 6.28 11.74 29.70
N HIS A 636 6.70 12.67 30.57
CA HIS A 636 7.65 13.75 30.24
C HIS A 636 9.04 13.38 30.74
N TYR A 637 10.09 13.83 30.06
CA TYR A 637 11.49 13.60 30.42
C TYR A 637 12.32 14.87 30.29
#